data_b5942f578f45383c4a36695a20403603
#
_entry.id   b5942f578f45383c4a36695a20403603
#
_cell.length_a   1.000
_cell.length_b   1.000
_cell.length_c   1.000
_cell.angle_alpha   90.00
_cell.angle_beta   90.00
_cell.angle_gamma   90.00
#
_symmetry.space_group_name_H-M   'P 1'
#
loop_
_entity.id
_entity.type
_entity.pdbx_description
1 polymer ?
#
loop_
_entity_poly.entity_id
_entity_poly.type
_entity_poly.pdbx_seq_one_letter_code
_entity_poly.pdbx_strand_id
1 'polypeptide(L)'
;VKVLFFARRTLHRQPGGDTVHVTQTLQALQAQGHHVQLVTETADLQRALQADSWDVLHSINLGRLADQYPCYAARKAHPQLKWAISTVWVDYRAYDRKRSLLLRFLPASWVDVAKMLGRALLSGDRWPSLGLLFLRQPLQKMAWSADVLFASTDREAARIRHATGLGASVRTVALGRDHLAVAPAAPERRGWVVLGRVEGLKNQVAAVEAWILLKGRGFDAPLTLFGDAAPNHGRYVRKLLAALARAQALGVDVEWNPALEPSEVPQVLAARTGVLVPSLFETFGLTALEGLHAGCEVVLSSAAESASLLAPYVRTASPHAPALAEAVLAAHSALPLPPDAFTWEAAATALAQGYGEAGHFIAFTGSRGMPNRYGGYEEMVDHVGRGLADQGHRVWISTSSAHPDRDYHYPGIRRARHLDPESWMGSAGQFIYDWISLRALKPWQPDAHFALGTTSSGPWLRWAFWRGRSPLAVHMDGLEWMRGKYSPAVRAYLRRAEAWATHGAQVLVSDNPGISTHLQAYQLSIEEIAYGVEAPTPLSPESLTQTLEERGLTPGGYALLLCRLVPENNIDLALDALLDEGPVAVLGHWSNAYAQTLLQLFGAHPNFIRLQANFDPLYTQALRQGCRLYVHGHSAGGTNPGLLQAMAAGCRISAHDNVFNRAVLGPKASYFTRPSDLVNAWKNAEDLPTFTSESTHYSWPTVTQAYADLAGRLRARGLEG
;
A
#
# COMPACT_ATOMS: atom_id res chain seq x y z
N VAL A 1 -19.91 -6.69 14.15
CA VAL A 1 -18.49 -6.40 14.46
C VAL A 1 -18.43 -5.71 15.82
N LYS A 2 -17.47 -6.10 16.67
CA LYS A 2 -17.17 -5.43 17.96
C LYS A 2 -16.06 -4.41 17.75
N VAL A 3 -16.37 -3.11 17.93
CA VAL A 3 -15.44 -2.02 17.69
C VAL A 3 -15.16 -1.23 18.96
N LEU A 4 -13.90 -1.21 19.38
CA LEU A 4 -13.43 -0.42 20.50
C LEU A 4 -12.86 0.91 19.98
N PHE A 5 -13.55 2.01 20.25
CA PHE A 5 -13.07 3.34 19.88
C PHE A 5 -12.13 3.90 20.95
N PHE A 6 -11.02 4.47 20.49
CA PHE A 6 -10.06 5.17 21.34
C PHE A 6 -9.88 6.61 20.87
N ALA A 7 -10.22 7.57 21.73
CA ALA A 7 -10.13 8.98 21.45
C ALA A 7 -9.24 9.73 22.44
N ARG A 8 -9.03 11.02 22.18
CA ARG A 8 -8.25 11.89 23.05
C ARG A 8 -8.88 12.03 24.45
N ARG A 9 -8.05 12.16 25.47
CA ARG A 9 -8.46 12.31 26.87
C ARG A 9 -9.41 13.49 27.11
N THR A 10 -9.21 14.57 26.36
CA THR A 10 -9.97 15.82 26.52
C THR A 10 -11.22 15.90 25.64
N LEU A 11 -11.68 14.78 25.05
CA LEU A 11 -12.79 14.75 24.07
C LEU A 11 -14.06 15.48 24.55
N HIS A 12 -14.49 15.18 25.79
CA HIS A 12 -15.70 15.75 26.38
C HIS A 12 -15.46 17.09 27.10
N ARG A 13 -14.22 17.38 27.50
CA ARG A 13 -13.87 18.66 28.18
C ARG A 13 -13.64 19.80 27.20
N GLN A 14 -13.23 19.49 26.00
CA GLN A 14 -12.94 20.46 24.93
C GLN A 14 -13.58 19.96 23.63
N PRO A 15 -14.92 20.09 23.49
CA PRO A 15 -15.60 19.58 22.32
C PRO A 15 -15.15 20.30 21.05
N GLY A 16 -15.21 19.59 19.91
CA GLY A 16 -14.83 20.08 18.60
C GLY A 16 -15.37 19.17 17.51
N GLY A 17 -14.99 19.42 16.26
CA GLY A 17 -15.42 18.61 15.12
C GLY A 17 -15.08 17.12 15.25
N ASP A 18 -13.98 16.78 15.95
CA ASP A 18 -13.63 15.41 16.27
C ASP A 18 -14.57 14.75 17.30
N THR A 19 -15.16 15.55 18.19
CA THR A 19 -16.18 15.07 19.15
C THR A 19 -17.46 14.68 18.40
N VAL A 20 -17.92 15.53 17.49
CA VAL A 20 -19.07 15.24 16.61
C VAL A 20 -18.82 13.99 15.79
N HIS A 21 -17.67 13.94 15.12
CA HIS A 21 -17.27 12.78 14.31
C HIS A 21 -17.33 11.46 15.12
N VAL A 22 -16.72 11.43 16.32
CA VAL A 22 -16.75 10.23 17.19
C VAL A 22 -18.17 9.86 17.57
N THR A 23 -18.91 10.81 18.13
CA THR A 23 -20.26 10.55 18.67
C THR A 23 -21.21 10.06 17.59
N GLN A 24 -21.25 10.73 16.46
CA GLN A 24 -22.15 10.38 15.37
C GLN A 24 -21.76 9.05 14.70
N THR A 25 -20.46 8.79 14.54
CA THR A 25 -19.99 7.49 14.04
C THR A 25 -20.38 6.34 14.94
N LEU A 26 -20.26 6.52 16.27
CA LEU A 26 -20.66 5.50 17.24
C LEU A 26 -22.16 5.22 17.16
N GLN A 27 -23.00 6.27 17.15
CA GLN A 27 -24.45 6.14 17.04
C GLN A 27 -24.87 5.42 15.75
N ALA A 28 -24.27 5.80 14.61
CA ALA A 28 -24.60 5.19 13.33
C ALA A 28 -24.18 3.71 13.26
N LEU A 29 -23.00 3.36 13.79
CA LEU A 29 -22.58 1.96 13.88
C LEU A 29 -23.47 1.13 14.81
N GLN A 30 -23.90 1.71 15.96
CA GLN A 30 -24.85 1.06 16.86
C GLN A 30 -26.21 0.81 16.20
N ALA A 31 -26.69 1.80 15.45
CA ALA A 31 -27.95 1.68 14.69
C ALA A 31 -27.91 0.57 13.64
N GLN A 32 -26.73 0.28 13.11
CA GLN A 32 -26.48 -0.83 12.17
C GLN A 32 -26.22 -2.19 12.86
N GLY A 33 -26.40 -2.27 14.20
CA GLY A 33 -26.26 -3.49 14.96
C GLY A 33 -24.81 -3.88 15.32
N HIS A 34 -23.86 -2.96 15.19
CA HIS A 34 -22.49 -3.19 15.67
C HIS A 34 -22.39 -2.94 17.17
N HIS A 35 -21.58 -3.74 17.87
CA HIS A 35 -21.26 -3.49 19.28
C HIS A 35 -20.09 -2.50 19.36
N VAL A 36 -20.32 -1.33 19.94
CA VAL A 36 -19.30 -0.27 20.02
C VAL A 36 -19.13 0.24 21.43
N GLN A 37 -17.87 0.49 21.83
CA GLN A 37 -17.51 1.10 23.11
C GLN A 37 -16.47 2.21 22.87
N LEU A 38 -16.64 3.34 23.57
CA LEU A 38 -15.68 4.43 23.57
C LEU A 38 -14.86 4.45 24.84
N VAL A 39 -13.55 4.55 24.70
CA VAL A 39 -12.61 4.74 25.80
C VAL A 39 -11.67 5.90 25.49
N THR A 40 -11.31 6.69 26.50
CA THR A 40 -10.44 7.85 26.38
C THR A 40 -9.17 7.76 27.22
N GLU A 41 -9.10 6.82 28.16
CA GLU A 41 -7.93 6.59 29.01
C GLU A 41 -7.21 5.29 28.64
N THR A 42 -5.87 5.30 28.74
CA THR A 42 -5.05 4.11 28.41
C THR A 42 -5.36 2.92 29.32
N ALA A 43 -5.66 3.19 30.61
CA ALA A 43 -6.03 2.13 31.54
C ALA A 43 -7.36 1.47 31.16
N ASP A 44 -8.34 2.28 30.66
CA ASP A 44 -9.63 1.76 30.22
C ASP A 44 -9.49 0.95 28.94
N LEU A 45 -8.62 1.38 28.02
CA LEU A 45 -8.28 0.60 26.83
C LEU A 45 -7.74 -0.78 27.23
N GLN A 46 -6.79 -0.84 28.15
CA GLN A 46 -6.22 -2.11 28.62
C GLN A 46 -7.26 -2.99 29.29
N ARG A 47 -8.12 -2.41 30.15
CA ARG A 47 -9.22 -3.14 30.83
C ARG A 47 -10.22 -3.69 29.81
N ALA A 48 -10.62 -2.89 28.83
CA ALA A 48 -11.55 -3.33 27.78
C ALA A 48 -10.99 -4.49 26.95
N LEU A 49 -9.70 -4.43 26.59
CA LEU A 49 -9.03 -5.50 25.84
C LEU A 49 -8.81 -6.79 26.64
N GLN A 50 -8.79 -6.70 27.97
CA GLN A 50 -8.72 -7.88 28.87
C GLN A 50 -10.08 -8.48 29.17
N ALA A 51 -11.13 -7.65 29.16
CA ALA A 51 -12.48 -8.05 29.56
C ALA A 51 -13.27 -8.74 28.44
N ASP A 52 -13.00 -8.40 27.18
CA ASP A 52 -13.74 -8.92 26.02
C ASP A 52 -12.83 -9.05 24.77
N SER A 53 -13.26 -9.86 23.81
CA SER A 53 -12.65 -9.96 22.49
C SER A 53 -13.21 -8.87 21.58
N TRP A 54 -12.32 -8.08 20.98
CA TRP A 54 -12.65 -7.02 20.04
C TRP A 54 -12.14 -7.36 18.64
N ASP A 55 -12.97 -7.09 17.63
CA ASP A 55 -12.57 -7.29 16.23
C ASP A 55 -11.69 -6.12 15.74
N VAL A 56 -12.06 -4.90 16.14
CA VAL A 56 -11.43 -3.65 15.67
C VAL A 56 -11.16 -2.70 16.82
N LEU A 57 -9.96 -2.16 16.87
CA LEU A 57 -9.60 -0.96 17.63
C LEU A 57 -9.61 0.22 16.67
N HIS A 58 -10.50 1.19 16.86
CA HIS A 58 -10.59 2.36 16.00
C HIS A 58 -10.12 3.61 16.74
N SER A 59 -9.07 4.25 16.26
CA SER A 59 -8.53 5.48 16.83
C SER A 59 -8.76 6.69 15.91
N ILE A 60 -8.76 7.88 16.50
CA ILE A 60 -9.08 9.13 15.80
C ILE A 60 -7.87 10.07 15.84
N ASN A 61 -7.62 10.77 14.72
CA ASN A 61 -6.63 11.81 14.54
C ASN A 61 -5.17 11.32 14.53
N LEU A 62 -4.71 10.91 13.36
CA LEU A 62 -3.34 10.42 13.12
C LEU A 62 -2.25 11.40 13.55
N GLY A 63 -2.52 12.71 13.53
CA GLY A 63 -1.57 13.75 13.95
C GLY A 63 -1.37 13.86 15.46
N ARG A 64 -2.15 13.14 16.28
CA ARG A 64 -2.04 13.12 17.74
C ARG A 64 -1.28 11.90 18.22
N LEU A 65 0.01 11.85 17.93
CA LEU A 65 0.87 10.67 18.15
C LEU A 65 0.83 10.11 19.58
N ALA A 66 0.67 10.97 20.60
CA ALA A 66 0.52 10.54 21.98
C ALA A 66 -0.77 9.74 22.23
N ASP A 67 -1.84 10.05 21.48
CA ASP A 67 -3.11 9.31 21.53
C ASP A 67 -3.07 8.05 20.67
N GLN A 68 -2.26 8.03 19.59
CA GLN A 68 -2.10 6.86 18.74
C GLN A 68 -1.19 5.78 19.34
N TYR A 69 -0.22 6.17 20.15
CA TYR A 69 0.76 5.21 20.69
C TYR A 69 0.16 4.09 21.57
N PRO A 70 -0.84 4.31 22.44
CA PRO A 70 -1.51 3.23 23.14
C PRO A 70 -2.15 2.20 22.20
N CYS A 71 -2.75 2.65 21.10
CA CYS A 71 -3.34 1.77 20.08
C CYS A 71 -2.26 0.97 19.34
N TYR A 72 -1.15 1.61 18.99
CA TYR A 72 0.02 0.94 18.43
C TYR A 72 0.57 -0.15 19.36
N ALA A 73 0.67 0.13 20.66
CA ALA A 73 1.12 -0.83 21.65
C ALA A 73 0.11 -1.99 21.84
N ALA A 74 -1.19 -1.67 21.86
CA ALA A 74 -2.27 -2.65 21.93
C ALA A 74 -2.27 -3.59 20.72
N ARG A 75 -2.16 -3.05 19.49
CA ARG A 75 -2.08 -3.84 18.27
C ARG A 75 -0.90 -4.81 18.27
N LYS A 76 0.23 -4.40 18.86
CA LYS A 76 1.41 -5.27 19.02
C LYS A 76 1.23 -6.37 20.06
N ALA A 77 0.50 -6.09 21.13
CA ALA A 77 0.19 -7.06 22.17
C ALA A 77 -0.90 -8.05 21.72
N HIS A 78 -1.80 -7.60 20.85
CA HIS A 78 -2.95 -8.35 20.34
C HIS A 78 -2.92 -8.39 18.81
N PRO A 79 -2.14 -9.30 18.19
CA PRO A 79 -1.97 -9.36 16.73
C PRO A 79 -3.27 -9.64 15.94
N GLN A 80 -4.27 -10.29 16.56
CA GLN A 80 -5.59 -10.55 16.00
C GLN A 80 -6.44 -9.29 15.85
N LEU A 81 -6.24 -8.30 16.75
CA LEU A 81 -7.00 -7.07 16.75
C LEU A 81 -6.68 -6.24 15.51
N LYS A 82 -7.66 -5.93 14.68
CA LYS A 82 -7.48 -4.98 13.58
C LYS A 82 -7.39 -3.57 14.14
N TRP A 83 -6.47 -2.76 13.63
CA TRP A 83 -6.37 -1.35 14.02
C TRP A 83 -6.74 -0.44 12.85
N ALA A 84 -7.80 0.34 13.05
CA ALA A 84 -8.30 1.34 12.11
C ALA A 84 -8.01 2.75 12.64
N ILE A 85 -7.74 3.70 11.75
CA ILE A 85 -7.52 5.11 12.11
C ILE A 85 -8.39 6.01 11.23
N SER A 86 -9.34 6.75 11.81
CA SER A 86 -9.89 7.94 11.16
C SER A 86 -8.87 9.06 11.27
N THR A 87 -8.31 9.47 10.13
CA THR A 87 -7.06 10.21 10.12
C THR A 87 -7.18 11.65 10.60
N VAL A 88 -8.22 12.38 10.22
CA VAL A 88 -8.42 13.80 10.56
C VAL A 88 -7.08 14.55 10.55
N TRP A 89 -6.29 14.32 9.49
CA TRP A 89 -4.88 14.71 9.48
C TRP A 89 -4.62 15.93 8.61
N VAL A 90 -3.93 16.87 9.22
CA VAL A 90 -3.49 18.10 8.59
C VAL A 90 -1.99 18.27 8.82
N ASP A 91 -1.25 18.61 7.78
CA ASP A 91 0.16 18.99 7.92
C ASP A 91 0.30 20.47 8.33
N TYR A 92 0.34 20.71 9.62
CA TYR A 92 0.52 22.04 10.17
C TYR A 92 1.96 22.57 10.10
N ARG A 93 2.94 21.81 9.59
CA ARG A 93 4.36 22.19 9.66
C ARG A 93 4.67 23.53 8.99
N ALA A 94 4.05 23.80 7.84
CA ALA A 94 4.23 25.07 7.15
C ALA A 94 3.63 26.25 7.95
N TYR A 95 2.47 26.06 8.57
CA TYR A 95 1.83 27.06 9.42
C TYR A 95 2.63 27.31 10.71
N ASP A 96 3.08 26.26 11.37
CA ASP A 96 3.84 26.34 12.61
C ASP A 96 5.19 27.04 12.42
N ARG A 97 5.88 26.76 11.32
CA ARG A 97 7.13 27.46 10.97
C ARG A 97 6.94 28.96 10.73
N LYS A 98 5.79 29.38 10.22
CA LYS A 98 5.45 30.80 10.08
C LYS A 98 5.11 31.47 11.41
N ARG A 99 4.57 30.71 12.37
CA ARG A 99 4.10 31.23 13.66
C ARG A 99 5.21 31.36 14.70
N SER A 100 6.25 30.52 14.64
CA SER A 100 7.32 30.48 15.65
C SER A 100 8.71 30.38 15.01
N LEU A 101 9.54 31.39 15.30
CA LEU A 101 10.95 31.42 14.89
C LEU A 101 11.75 30.22 15.43
N LEU A 102 11.45 29.76 16.66
CA LEU A 102 12.11 28.61 17.28
C LEU A 102 11.82 27.32 16.52
N LEU A 103 10.57 27.12 16.06
CA LEU A 103 10.18 25.92 15.34
C LEU A 103 10.71 25.86 13.90
N ARG A 104 11.19 27.01 13.38
CA ARG A 104 11.74 27.10 12.01
C ARG A 104 13.04 26.32 11.84
N PHE A 105 13.85 26.23 12.89
CA PHE A 105 15.17 25.61 12.87
C PHE A 105 15.21 24.20 13.43
N LEU A 106 14.09 23.68 14.00
CA LEU A 106 14.03 22.34 14.55
C LEU A 106 13.72 21.32 13.46
N PRO A 107 14.35 20.11 13.52
CA PRO A 107 13.92 18.97 12.71
C PRO A 107 12.44 18.65 12.94
N ALA A 108 11.74 18.16 11.91
CA ALA A 108 10.30 17.90 11.97
C ALA A 108 9.88 16.99 13.14
N SER A 109 10.68 15.97 13.45
CA SER A 109 10.45 15.07 14.59
C SER A 109 10.48 15.76 15.95
N TRP A 110 11.36 16.76 16.13
CA TRP A 110 11.44 17.53 17.36
C TRP A 110 10.30 18.53 17.51
N VAL A 111 9.80 19.06 16.38
CA VAL A 111 8.59 19.90 16.38
C VAL A 111 7.39 19.11 16.88
N ASP A 112 7.22 17.86 16.43
CA ASP A 112 6.12 17.00 16.88
C ASP A 112 6.27 16.67 18.38
N VAL A 113 7.47 16.39 18.87
CA VAL A 113 7.74 16.16 20.29
C VAL A 113 7.43 17.42 21.12
N ALA A 114 7.90 18.59 20.71
CA ALA A 114 7.64 19.85 21.40
C ALA A 114 6.14 20.16 21.48
N LYS A 115 5.39 19.89 20.43
CA LYS A 115 3.91 20.02 20.41
C LYS A 115 3.23 19.06 21.37
N MET A 116 3.65 17.79 21.42
CA MET A 116 3.10 16.80 22.34
C MET A 116 3.30 17.21 23.80
N LEU A 117 4.52 17.63 24.14
CA LEU A 117 4.84 18.11 25.49
C LEU A 117 4.07 19.38 25.83
N GLY A 118 4.00 20.35 24.92
CA GLY A 118 3.24 21.58 25.11
C GLY A 118 1.74 21.33 25.34
N ARG A 119 1.14 20.43 24.56
CA ARG A 119 -0.28 20.05 24.77
C ARG A 119 -0.52 19.32 26.10
N ALA A 120 0.37 18.43 26.49
CA ALA A 120 0.27 17.75 27.77
C ALA A 120 0.34 18.72 28.95
N LEU A 121 1.25 19.70 28.88
CA LEU A 121 1.42 20.72 29.93
C LEU A 121 0.27 21.74 29.97
N LEU A 122 -0.15 22.25 28.82
CA LEU A 122 -1.03 23.41 28.74
C LEU A 122 -2.52 23.05 28.58
N SER A 123 -2.82 21.90 27.99
CA SER A 123 -4.19 21.52 27.64
C SER A 123 -4.69 20.25 28.36
N GLY A 124 -3.89 19.65 29.23
CA GLY A 124 -4.25 18.41 29.94
C GLY A 124 -4.35 17.19 29.03
N ASP A 125 -3.74 17.23 27.84
CA ASP A 125 -3.64 16.12 26.92
C ASP A 125 -2.74 14.99 27.49
N ARG A 126 -2.74 13.84 26.83
CA ARG A 126 -1.93 12.70 27.23
C ARG A 126 -0.44 12.99 27.11
N TRP A 127 0.32 12.61 28.13
CA TRP A 127 1.78 12.66 28.10
C TRP A 127 2.33 11.64 27.11
N PRO A 128 3.34 12.04 26.29
CA PRO A 128 4.01 11.08 25.42
C PRO A 128 4.76 10.06 26.25
N SER A 129 4.59 8.79 25.93
CA SER A 129 5.34 7.70 26.58
C SER A 129 6.82 7.72 26.13
N LEU A 130 7.71 7.19 26.98
CA LEU A 130 9.12 7.01 26.61
C LEU A 130 9.28 6.23 25.31
N GLY A 131 8.49 5.18 25.11
CA GLY A 131 8.52 4.39 23.89
C GLY A 131 8.21 5.21 22.63
N LEU A 132 7.29 6.18 22.72
CA LEU A 132 7.00 7.10 21.61
C LEU A 132 8.16 8.05 21.34
N LEU A 133 8.81 8.59 22.37
CA LEU A 133 9.92 9.53 22.21
C LEU A 133 11.14 8.91 21.52
N PHE A 134 11.38 7.61 21.73
CA PHE A 134 12.46 6.86 21.06
C PHE A 134 12.05 6.25 19.71
N LEU A 135 10.79 6.40 19.28
CA LEU A 135 10.34 5.83 18.03
C LEU A 135 10.82 6.68 16.84
N ARG A 136 11.61 6.08 15.97
CA ARG A 136 12.02 6.73 14.72
C ARG A 136 10.83 6.82 13.77
N GLN A 137 10.61 7.99 13.16
CA GLN A 137 9.50 8.24 12.22
C GLN A 137 8.14 7.79 12.77
N PRO A 138 7.68 8.30 13.92
CA PRO A 138 6.52 7.75 14.62
C PRO A 138 5.24 7.80 13.79
N LEU A 139 4.99 8.87 13.04
CA LEU A 139 3.84 8.99 12.15
C LEU A 139 3.78 7.84 11.14
N GLN A 140 4.88 7.64 10.39
CA GLN A 140 4.96 6.58 9.39
C GLN A 140 4.79 5.21 10.04
N LYS A 141 5.45 4.98 11.18
CA LYS A 141 5.41 3.68 11.85
C LYS A 141 4.01 3.34 12.34
N MET A 142 3.28 4.30 12.89
CA MET A 142 1.89 4.09 13.31
C MET A 142 0.96 3.87 12.11
N ALA A 143 1.09 4.70 11.06
CA ALA A 143 0.31 4.55 9.84
C ALA A 143 0.54 3.18 9.16
N TRP A 144 1.78 2.70 9.10
CA TRP A 144 2.11 1.39 8.56
C TRP A 144 1.68 0.21 9.45
N SER A 145 1.50 0.44 10.75
CA SER A 145 1.04 -0.61 11.69
C SER A 145 -0.48 -0.70 11.77
N ALA A 146 -1.20 0.33 11.37
CA ALA A 146 -2.66 0.30 11.25
C ALA A 146 -3.09 -0.53 10.04
N ASP A 147 -4.15 -1.30 10.17
CA ASP A 147 -4.65 -2.19 9.09
C ASP A 147 -5.37 -1.41 8.01
N VAL A 148 -6.04 -0.32 8.35
CA VAL A 148 -6.72 0.60 7.43
C VAL A 148 -6.72 2.03 7.98
N LEU A 149 -6.59 3.01 7.08
CA LEU A 149 -6.71 4.43 7.39
C LEU A 149 -7.91 5.01 6.63
N PHE A 150 -8.75 5.75 7.35
CA PHE A 150 -9.91 6.43 6.76
C PHE A 150 -9.66 7.94 6.72
N ALA A 151 -9.50 8.47 5.55
CA ALA A 151 -9.43 9.91 5.30
C ALA A 151 -10.84 10.43 4.98
N SER A 152 -11.15 11.66 5.39
CA SER A 152 -12.49 12.24 5.14
C SER A 152 -12.67 12.74 3.71
N THR A 153 -11.57 12.94 2.97
CA THR A 153 -11.58 13.43 1.59
C THR A 153 -10.45 12.80 0.77
N ASP A 154 -10.59 12.79 -0.55
CA ASP A 154 -9.52 12.30 -1.45
C ASP A 154 -8.25 13.14 -1.38
N ARG A 155 -8.38 14.47 -1.12
CA ARG A 155 -7.20 15.34 -0.90
C ARG A 155 -6.44 14.96 0.36
N GLU A 156 -7.14 14.68 1.46
CA GLU A 156 -6.54 14.18 2.69
C GLU A 156 -5.88 12.82 2.43
N ALA A 157 -6.58 11.88 1.77
CA ALA A 157 -6.06 10.56 1.42
C ALA A 157 -4.78 10.66 0.57
N ALA A 158 -4.79 11.49 -0.47
CA ALA A 158 -3.61 11.71 -1.32
C ALA A 158 -2.41 12.27 -0.51
N ARG A 159 -2.66 13.20 0.41
CA ARG A 159 -1.63 13.75 1.29
C ARG A 159 -1.06 12.69 2.23
N ILE A 160 -1.91 11.85 2.81
CA ILE A 160 -1.47 10.75 3.68
C ILE A 160 -0.65 9.75 2.88
N ARG A 161 -1.11 9.34 1.70
CA ARG A 161 -0.35 8.46 0.81
C ARG A 161 1.04 9.04 0.50
N HIS A 162 1.10 10.31 0.15
CA HIS A 162 2.38 10.99 -0.10
C HIS A 162 3.29 11.03 1.15
N ALA A 163 2.75 11.36 2.32
CA ALA A 163 3.52 11.49 3.55
C ALA A 163 4.00 10.14 4.12
N THR A 164 3.25 9.07 3.89
CA THR A 164 3.49 7.76 4.49
C THR A 164 4.02 6.72 3.51
N GLY A 165 3.81 6.89 2.21
CA GLY A 165 4.08 5.91 1.17
C GLY A 165 3.06 4.76 1.12
N LEU A 166 1.93 4.88 1.84
CA LEU A 166 0.83 3.90 1.79
C LEU A 166 0.06 4.02 0.47
N GLY A 167 -0.63 2.94 0.11
CA GLY A 167 -1.45 2.82 -1.10
C GLY A 167 -2.94 2.71 -0.81
N ALA A 168 -3.56 1.66 -1.31
CA ALA A 168 -5.00 1.38 -1.19
C ALA A 168 -5.48 1.11 0.25
N SER A 169 -4.57 0.88 1.21
CA SER A 169 -4.91 0.84 2.65
C SER A 169 -5.39 2.19 3.22
N VAL A 170 -5.20 3.29 2.47
CA VAL A 170 -5.79 4.60 2.80
C VAL A 170 -7.07 4.77 1.98
N ARG A 171 -8.22 4.73 2.65
CA ARG A 171 -9.56 4.80 2.05
C ARG A 171 -10.19 6.15 2.34
N THR A 172 -11.02 6.62 1.43
CA THR A 172 -11.82 7.83 1.64
C THR A 172 -13.19 7.44 2.17
N VAL A 173 -13.57 8.03 3.33
CA VAL A 173 -14.91 7.93 3.92
C VAL A 173 -15.35 9.33 4.28
N ALA A 174 -16.25 9.89 3.49
CA ALA A 174 -16.79 11.22 3.74
C ALA A 174 -17.54 11.24 5.08
N LEU A 175 -17.43 12.36 5.80
CA LEU A 175 -18.17 12.55 7.04
C LEU A 175 -19.64 12.81 6.74
N GLY A 176 -20.48 12.43 7.68
CA GLY A 176 -21.92 12.65 7.60
C GLY A 176 -22.36 14.01 8.15
N ARG A 177 -23.60 14.32 7.90
CA ARG A 177 -24.36 15.41 8.51
C ARG A 177 -25.31 14.84 9.55
N ASP A 178 -25.66 15.64 10.54
CA ASP A 178 -26.69 15.26 11.50
C ASP A 178 -28.05 15.21 10.81
N HIS A 179 -28.84 14.18 11.11
CA HIS A 179 -30.26 14.13 10.78
C HIS A 179 -31.10 14.99 11.76
N LEU A 180 -30.49 16.03 12.31
CA LEU A 180 -31.27 16.99 13.08
C LEU A 180 -32.42 17.46 12.18
N ALA A 181 -33.63 17.31 12.69
CA ALA A 181 -34.83 17.77 11.98
C ALA A 181 -34.54 19.17 11.45
N VAL A 182 -34.61 19.32 10.13
CA VAL A 182 -34.46 20.65 9.50
C VAL A 182 -35.45 21.53 10.22
N ALA A 183 -34.96 22.49 11.00
CA ALA A 183 -35.84 23.46 11.61
C ALA A 183 -36.62 24.09 10.46
N PRO A 184 -37.94 24.28 10.58
CA PRO A 184 -38.72 24.93 9.53
C PRO A 184 -38.01 26.20 9.12
N ALA A 185 -37.82 26.39 7.81
CA ALA A 185 -37.17 27.60 7.32
C ALA A 185 -37.92 28.82 7.89
N ALA A 186 -37.19 29.77 8.46
CA ALA A 186 -37.78 31.02 8.89
C ALA A 186 -38.48 31.69 7.68
N PRO A 187 -39.63 32.34 7.87
CA PRO A 187 -40.35 33.03 6.80
C PRO A 187 -39.49 34.04 6.04
N GLU A 188 -38.53 34.65 6.74
CA GLU A 188 -37.52 35.53 6.17
C GLU A 188 -36.13 35.11 6.71
N ARG A 189 -35.28 34.66 5.81
CA ARG A 189 -33.89 34.40 6.11
C ARG A 189 -33.07 35.68 5.99
N ARG A 190 -32.25 35.99 7.00
CA ARG A 190 -31.46 37.22 6.97
C ARG A 190 -30.05 37.04 7.48
N GLY A 191 -29.10 37.57 6.73
CA GLY A 191 -27.67 37.65 7.16
C GLY A 191 -26.89 36.36 7.00
N TRP A 192 -25.64 36.47 7.30
CA TRP A 192 -24.67 35.40 7.17
C TRP A 192 -24.08 35.02 8.52
N VAL A 193 -23.55 33.78 8.62
CA VAL A 193 -22.98 33.28 9.86
C VAL A 193 -21.65 32.62 9.62
N VAL A 194 -20.73 32.78 10.61
CA VAL A 194 -19.48 32.03 10.74
C VAL A 194 -19.53 31.26 12.05
N LEU A 195 -19.46 29.94 12.00
CA LEU A 195 -19.49 29.08 13.19
C LEU A 195 -18.09 28.48 13.44
N GLY A 196 -17.63 28.55 14.69
CA GLY A 196 -16.39 27.90 15.10
C GLY A 196 -15.53 28.72 16.04
N ARG A 197 -14.65 28.06 16.77
CA ARG A 197 -13.75 28.69 17.73
C ARG A 197 -12.99 29.86 17.11
N VAL A 198 -12.83 30.93 17.88
CA VAL A 198 -12.08 32.12 17.43
C VAL A 198 -10.58 31.84 17.52
N GLU A 199 -10.00 31.54 16.38
CA GLU A 199 -8.57 31.22 16.23
C GLU A 199 -8.08 31.53 14.81
N GLY A 200 -6.77 31.72 14.66
CA GLY A 200 -6.17 32.13 13.39
C GLY A 200 -6.44 31.19 12.21
N LEU A 201 -6.67 29.88 12.46
CA LEU A 201 -6.98 28.93 11.41
C LEU A 201 -8.40 29.07 10.87
N LYS A 202 -9.35 29.53 11.70
CA LYS A 202 -10.76 29.78 11.29
C LYS A 202 -10.95 31.12 10.59
N ASN A 203 -9.97 32.02 10.67
CA ASN A 203 -9.84 33.23 9.83
C ASN A 203 -11.03 34.22 9.87
N GLN A 204 -11.66 34.36 11.04
CA GLN A 204 -12.80 35.28 11.22
C GLN A 204 -12.46 36.74 10.88
N VAL A 205 -11.18 37.14 11.06
CA VAL A 205 -10.71 38.48 10.67
C VAL A 205 -10.97 38.76 9.19
N ALA A 206 -10.64 37.80 8.31
CA ALA A 206 -10.88 37.96 6.88
C ALA A 206 -12.38 37.99 6.53
N ALA A 207 -13.24 37.33 7.31
CA ALA A 207 -14.69 37.42 7.15
C ALA A 207 -15.17 38.85 7.47
N VAL A 208 -14.74 39.44 8.60
CA VAL A 208 -15.07 40.82 8.97
C VAL A 208 -14.56 41.81 7.91
N GLU A 209 -13.34 41.63 7.43
CA GLU A 209 -12.77 42.46 6.38
C GLU A 209 -13.51 42.34 5.05
N ALA A 210 -14.01 41.14 4.72
CA ALA A 210 -14.86 40.93 3.55
C ALA A 210 -16.20 41.73 3.66
N TRP A 211 -16.79 41.77 4.87
CA TRP A 211 -18.02 42.55 5.11
C TRP A 211 -17.80 44.07 4.99
N ILE A 212 -16.62 44.55 5.42
CA ILE A 212 -16.23 45.96 5.20
C ILE A 212 -16.16 46.25 3.69
N LEU A 213 -15.61 45.35 2.88
CA LEU A 213 -15.56 45.50 1.42
C LEU A 213 -16.94 45.45 0.80
N LEU A 214 -17.80 44.54 1.27
CA LEU A 214 -19.19 44.39 0.83
C LEU A 214 -20.06 45.62 1.10
N LYS A 215 -19.89 46.24 2.26
CA LYS A 215 -20.61 47.51 2.59
C LYS A 215 -20.28 48.59 1.59
N GLY A 216 -19.02 48.73 1.18
CA GLY A 216 -18.61 49.70 0.15
C GLY A 216 -19.27 49.45 -1.24
N ARG A 217 -19.92 48.30 -1.42
CA ARG A 217 -20.64 47.90 -2.65
C ARG A 217 -22.16 47.88 -2.48
N GLY A 218 -22.66 48.39 -1.37
CA GLY A 218 -24.11 48.46 -1.10
C GLY A 218 -24.73 47.15 -0.57
N PHE A 219 -23.92 46.20 -0.09
CA PHE A 219 -24.39 44.97 0.53
C PHE A 219 -24.60 45.18 2.04
N ASP A 220 -25.82 45.07 2.52
CA ASP A 220 -26.23 45.42 3.88
C ASP A 220 -26.64 44.21 4.75
N ALA A 221 -26.40 42.97 4.31
CA ALA A 221 -26.74 41.82 5.12
C ALA A 221 -25.80 41.69 6.35
N PRO A 222 -26.34 41.44 7.57
CA PRO A 222 -25.52 41.29 8.78
C PRO A 222 -24.66 40.04 8.74
N LEU A 223 -23.51 40.10 9.46
CA LEU A 223 -22.67 38.97 9.71
C LEU A 223 -22.59 38.66 11.22
N THR A 224 -22.93 37.46 11.61
CA THR A 224 -22.82 37.00 12.99
C THR A 224 -21.70 35.94 13.11
N LEU A 225 -20.76 36.17 14.01
CA LEU A 225 -19.71 35.20 14.38
C LEU A 225 -20.14 34.50 15.67
N PHE A 226 -20.15 33.17 15.68
CA PHE A 226 -20.39 32.38 16.88
C PHE A 226 -19.17 31.52 17.21
N GLY A 227 -18.70 31.63 18.46
CA GLY A 227 -17.62 30.79 18.95
C GLY A 227 -16.80 31.45 20.05
N ASP A 228 -16.29 30.61 20.95
CA ASP A 228 -15.43 31.06 22.04
C ASP A 228 -13.99 31.25 21.58
N ALA A 229 -13.28 32.12 22.27
CA ALA A 229 -11.85 32.34 22.04
C ALA A 229 -11.05 31.08 22.36
N ALA A 230 -10.29 30.59 21.40
CA ALA A 230 -9.42 29.44 21.64
C ALA A 230 -8.31 29.77 22.64
N PRO A 231 -7.97 28.85 23.59
CA PRO A 231 -6.89 29.05 24.51
C PRO A 231 -5.57 29.42 23.77
N ASN A 232 -4.78 30.32 24.34
CA ASN A 232 -3.50 30.78 23.79
C ASN A 232 -3.56 31.55 22.44
N HIS A 233 -4.74 32.00 22.01
CA HIS A 233 -4.92 32.79 20.80
C HIS A 233 -5.17 34.30 21.05
N GLY A 234 -4.77 34.86 22.18
CA GLY A 234 -5.04 36.22 22.57
C GLY A 234 -4.55 37.28 21.57
N ARG A 235 -3.47 37.04 20.82
CA ARG A 235 -3.04 37.96 19.75
C ARG A 235 -4.06 37.98 18.60
N TYR A 236 -4.65 36.85 18.26
CA TYR A 236 -5.66 36.76 17.21
C TYR A 236 -6.98 37.39 17.64
N VAL A 237 -7.38 37.17 18.88
CA VAL A 237 -8.58 37.81 19.47
C VAL A 237 -8.46 39.33 19.42
N ARG A 238 -7.29 39.90 19.79
CA ARG A 238 -7.06 41.35 19.66
C ARG A 238 -7.18 41.84 18.23
N LYS A 239 -6.68 41.10 17.24
CA LYS A 239 -6.88 41.43 15.81
C LYS A 239 -8.34 41.40 15.39
N LEU A 240 -9.09 40.43 15.87
CA LEU A 240 -10.53 40.34 15.58
C LEU A 240 -11.27 41.50 16.20
N LEU A 241 -11.02 41.84 17.47
CA LEU A 241 -11.65 42.99 18.12
C LEU A 241 -11.33 44.30 17.39
N ALA A 242 -10.12 44.48 16.92
CA ALA A 242 -9.73 45.67 16.13
C ALA A 242 -10.46 45.71 14.78
N ALA A 243 -10.65 44.56 14.12
CA ALA A 243 -11.43 44.48 12.88
C ALA A 243 -12.92 44.76 13.11
N LEU A 244 -13.51 44.25 14.19
CA LEU A 244 -14.88 44.53 14.59
C LEU A 244 -15.09 46.03 14.90
N ALA A 245 -14.22 46.65 15.66
CA ALA A 245 -14.29 48.09 15.94
C ALA A 245 -14.20 48.93 14.66
N ARG A 246 -13.36 48.55 13.71
CA ARG A 246 -13.27 49.22 12.40
C ARG A 246 -14.56 49.00 11.58
N ALA A 247 -15.12 47.80 11.56
CA ALA A 247 -16.40 47.54 10.89
C ALA A 247 -17.53 48.37 11.47
N GLN A 248 -17.62 48.43 12.78
CA GLN A 248 -18.64 49.27 13.49
C GLN A 248 -18.49 50.73 13.14
N ALA A 249 -17.26 51.31 13.12
CA ALA A 249 -16.98 52.68 12.75
C ALA A 249 -17.41 53.00 11.29
N LEU A 250 -17.45 51.98 10.42
CA LEU A 250 -17.89 52.11 9.03
C LEU A 250 -19.39 51.77 8.82
N GLY A 251 -20.14 51.55 9.91
CA GLY A 251 -21.54 51.23 9.86
C GLY A 251 -21.84 49.82 9.25
N VAL A 252 -20.90 48.89 9.39
CA VAL A 252 -21.07 47.51 8.98
C VAL A 252 -21.68 46.72 10.13
N ASP A 253 -22.77 45.99 9.84
CA ASP A 253 -23.51 45.18 10.82
C ASP A 253 -22.82 43.84 11.02
N VAL A 254 -21.86 43.80 11.97
CA VAL A 254 -21.08 42.59 12.34
C VAL A 254 -21.02 42.44 13.85
N GLU A 255 -21.40 41.26 14.35
CA GLU A 255 -21.36 40.95 15.78
C GLU A 255 -20.57 39.64 16.06
N TRP A 256 -20.06 39.54 17.29
CA TRP A 256 -19.42 38.31 17.79
C TRP A 256 -20.11 37.87 19.07
N ASN A 257 -20.62 36.62 19.04
CA ASN A 257 -21.37 35.97 20.11
C ASN A 257 -20.62 34.73 20.62
N PRO A 258 -20.90 34.27 21.85
CA PRO A 258 -20.38 33.01 22.39
C PRO A 258 -20.69 31.81 21.48
N ALA A 259 -20.05 30.66 21.75
CA ALA A 259 -20.37 29.42 21.07
C ALA A 259 -21.81 29.03 21.31
N LEU A 260 -22.48 28.51 20.28
CA LEU A 260 -23.81 27.92 20.36
C LEU A 260 -23.73 26.52 20.98
N GLU A 261 -24.76 26.16 21.73
CA GLU A 261 -24.97 24.75 22.05
C GLU A 261 -25.32 23.97 20.77
N PRO A 262 -24.89 22.73 20.63
CA PRO A 262 -25.13 21.93 19.41
C PRO A 262 -26.60 21.87 18.99
N SER A 263 -27.54 21.88 19.95
CA SER A 263 -29.00 21.87 19.71
C SER A 263 -29.55 23.18 19.12
N GLU A 264 -28.82 24.29 19.28
CA GLU A 264 -29.23 25.61 18.76
C GLU A 264 -28.81 25.84 17.31
N VAL A 265 -27.77 25.12 16.85
CA VAL A 265 -27.16 25.32 15.52
C VAL A 265 -28.19 25.18 14.39
N PRO A 266 -29.08 24.16 14.35
CA PRO A 266 -30.07 24.03 13.28
C PRO A 266 -31.03 25.20 13.20
N GLN A 267 -31.48 25.73 14.34
CA GLN A 267 -32.41 26.89 14.40
C GLN A 267 -31.72 28.16 13.90
N VAL A 268 -30.47 28.39 14.32
CA VAL A 268 -29.69 29.53 13.86
C VAL A 268 -29.49 29.48 12.35
N LEU A 269 -29.08 28.31 11.83
CA LEU A 269 -28.87 28.12 10.40
C LEU A 269 -30.16 28.29 9.58
N ALA A 270 -31.29 27.77 10.06
CA ALA A 270 -32.59 27.91 9.38
C ALA A 270 -33.04 29.37 9.20
N ALA A 271 -32.56 30.27 10.07
CA ALA A 271 -32.88 31.70 10.02
C ALA A 271 -31.86 32.52 9.19
N ARG A 272 -30.78 31.94 8.70
CA ARG A 272 -29.73 32.64 7.96
C ARG A 272 -29.82 32.46 6.45
N THR A 273 -29.45 33.50 5.70
CA THR A 273 -29.31 33.42 4.24
C THR A 273 -28.11 32.54 3.86
N GLY A 274 -26.99 32.74 4.56
CA GLY A 274 -25.79 32.02 4.20
C GLY A 274 -24.84 31.69 5.35
N VAL A 275 -23.94 30.77 5.05
CA VAL A 275 -22.85 30.31 5.90
C VAL A 275 -21.52 30.62 5.20
N LEU A 276 -20.60 31.26 5.90
CA LEU A 276 -19.24 31.50 5.44
C LEU A 276 -18.24 30.69 6.25
N VAL A 277 -17.45 29.86 5.57
CA VAL A 277 -16.35 29.04 6.15
C VAL A 277 -15.02 29.56 5.61
N PRO A 278 -14.44 30.64 6.19
CA PRO A 278 -13.26 31.33 5.65
C PRO A 278 -11.92 30.70 6.06
N SER A 279 -11.94 29.48 6.58
CA SER A 279 -10.81 28.82 7.23
C SER A 279 -9.56 28.79 6.35
N LEU A 280 -8.38 29.10 6.93
CA LEU A 280 -7.08 28.87 6.30
C LEU A 280 -6.76 27.38 6.18
N PHE A 281 -7.40 26.59 7.04
CA PHE A 281 -7.25 25.14 7.07
C PHE A 281 -8.53 24.51 7.65
N GLU A 282 -9.06 23.52 6.92
CA GLU A 282 -10.23 22.78 7.35
C GLU A 282 -10.11 21.34 6.86
N THR A 283 -10.31 20.36 7.74
CA THR A 283 -10.24 18.94 7.35
C THR A 283 -11.45 18.56 6.50
N PHE A 284 -12.64 18.80 6.99
CA PHE A 284 -13.87 18.55 6.24
C PHE A 284 -14.77 19.80 6.16
N GLY A 285 -15.01 20.48 7.29
CA GLY A 285 -15.90 21.62 7.36
C GLY A 285 -17.37 21.20 7.54
N LEU A 286 -17.66 20.50 8.64
CA LEU A 286 -19.01 20.06 8.98
C LEU A 286 -20.02 21.22 8.93
N THR A 287 -19.61 22.43 9.33
CA THR A 287 -20.43 23.64 9.25
C THR A 287 -20.94 23.94 7.82
N ALA A 288 -20.15 23.61 6.79
CA ALA A 288 -20.60 23.76 5.41
C ALA A 288 -21.72 22.76 5.07
N LEU A 289 -21.60 21.51 5.54
CA LEU A 289 -22.67 20.50 5.37
C LEU A 289 -23.93 20.87 6.14
N GLU A 290 -23.78 21.32 7.38
CA GLU A 290 -24.89 21.79 8.23
C GLU A 290 -25.62 22.95 7.56
N GLY A 291 -24.88 23.93 7.00
CA GLY A 291 -25.44 25.04 6.24
C GLY A 291 -26.19 24.59 5.00
N LEU A 292 -25.60 23.69 4.21
CA LEU A 292 -26.28 23.12 3.03
C LEU A 292 -27.58 22.39 3.41
N HIS A 293 -27.54 21.60 4.48
CA HIS A 293 -28.68 20.86 4.98
C HIS A 293 -29.80 21.80 5.45
N ALA A 294 -29.44 22.90 6.10
CA ALA A 294 -30.39 23.94 6.49
C ALA A 294 -30.90 24.79 5.30
N GLY A 295 -30.42 24.55 4.09
CA GLY A 295 -30.78 25.31 2.88
C GLY A 295 -30.18 26.71 2.81
N CYS A 296 -29.02 26.94 3.47
CA CYS A 296 -28.24 28.17 3.37
C CYS A 296 -27.42 28.19 2.08
N GLU A 297 -27.15 29.39 1.58
CA GLU A 297 -26.04 29.63 0.66
C GLU A 297 -24.70 29.37 1.40
N VAL A 298 -23.78 28.67 0.78
CA VAL A 298 -22.52 28.34 1.45
C VAL A 298 -21.32 28.83 0.64
N VAL A 299 -20.48 29.65 1.30
CA VAL A 299 -19.16 30.03 0.79
C VAL A 299 -18.09 29.31 1.61
N LEU A 300 -17.37 28.40 0.95
CA LEU A 300 -16.33 27.56 1.56
C LEU A 300 -14.95 28.00 1.06
N SER A 301 -14.00 28.11 1.99
CA SER A 301 -12.61 28.33 1.62
C SER A 301 -12.07 27.25 0.70
N SER A 302 -11.41 27.61 -0.39
CA SER A 302 -10.71 26.67 -1.28
C SER A 302 -9.53 25.93 -0.60
N ALA A 303 -9.12 26.42 0.58
CA ALA A 303 -8.13 25.75 1.42
C ALA A 303 -8.71 24.61 2.27
N ALA A 304 -10.03 24.42 2.30
CA ALA A 304 -10.66 23.27 2.93
C ALA A 304 -10.37 21.99 2.11
N GLU A 305 -10.10 20.87 2.80
CA GLU A 305 -9.85 19.59 2.13
C GLU A 305 -11.09 19.10 1.36
N SER A 306 -12.28 19.38 1.86
CA SER A 306 -13.57 19.06 1.23
C SER A 306 -13.96 20.01 0.09
N ALA A 307 -13.19 21.06 -0.19
CA ALA A 307 -13.58 22.07 -1.18
C ALA A 307 -13.87 21.48 -2.56
N SER A 308 -13.07 20.50 -3.02
CA SER A 308 -13.32 19.81 -4.29
C SER A 308 -14.53 18.87 -4.24
N LEU A 309 -14.74 18.20 -3.12
CA LEU A 309 -15.86 17.29 -2.89
C LEU A 309 -17.21 18.03 -2.84
N LEU A 310 -17.22 19.19 -2.19
CA LEU A 310 -18.42 20.02 -2.02
C LEU A 310 -18.60 21.07 -3.14
N ALA A 311 -17.64 21.22 -4.06
CA ALA A 311 -17.69 22.21 -5.13
C ALA A 311 -19.02 22.26 -5.93
N PRO A 312 -19.74 21.15 -6.18
CA PRO A 312 -21.04 21.21 -6.84
C PRO A 312 -22.13 21.94 -6.04
N TYR A 313 -22.00 21.97 -4.72
CA TYR A 313 -23.04 22.42 -3.79
C TYR A 313 -22.71 23.77 -3.14
N VAL A 314 -21.46 24.21 -3.16
CA VAL A 314 -20.97 25.41 -2.48
C VAL A 314 -20.21 26.33 -3.43
N ARG A 315 -20.11 27.62 -3.09
CA ARG A 315 -19.14 28.52 -3.71
C ARG A 315 -17.80 28.36 -3.02
N THR A 316 -16.75 28.10 -3.77
CA THR A 316 -15.38 28.05 -3.23
C THR A 316 -14.65 29.36 -3.51
N ALA A 317 -13.93 29.87 -2.50
CA ALA A 317 -13.14 31.09 -2.63
C ALA A 317 -11.80 30.98 -1.91
N SER A 318 -10.79 31.70 -2.39
CA SER A 318 -9.55 31.89 -1.63
C SER A 318 -9.86 32.54 -0.25
N PRO A 319 -9.18 32.13 0.84
CA PRO A 319 -9.47 32.63 2.20
C PRO A 319 -8.98 34.06 2.46
N HIS A 320 -8.98 34.92 1.44
CA HIS A 320 -8.64 36.32 1.52
C HIS A 320 -9.91 37.18 1.38
N ALA A 321 -9.99 38.26 2.15
CA ALA A 321 -11.20 39.08 2.23
C ALA A 321 -11.79 39.51 0.86
N PRO A 322 -11.02 39.98 -0.13
CA PRO A 322 -11.60 40.33 -1.43
C PRO A 322 -12.28 39.15 -2.14
N ALA A 323 -11.62 37.98 -2.14
CA ALA A 323 -12.18 36.79 -2.81
C ALA A 323 -13.43 36.25 -2.07
N LEU A 324 -13.45 36.32 -0.74
CA LEU A 324 -14.63 35.98 0.07
C LEU A 324 -15.80 36.93 -0.22
N ALA A 325 -15.54 38.23 -0.33
CA ALA A 325 -16.54 39.21 -0.68
C ALA A 325 -17.17 38.96 -2.06
N GLU A 326 -16.33 38.70 -3.08
CA GLU A 326 -16.83 38.34 -4.42
C GLU A 326 -17.69 37.07 -4.40
N ALA A 327 -17.25 36.04 -3.65
CA ALA A 327 -17.97 34.79 -3.55
C ALA A 327 -19.35 34.96 -2.86
N VAL A 328 -19.45 35.82 -1.84
CA VAL A 328 -20.71 36.15 -1.17
C VAL A 328 -21.65 36.86 -2.12
N LEU A 329 -21.20 37.85 -2.91
CA LEU A 329 -22.04 38.54 -3.90
C LEU A 329 -22.49 37.61 -5.04
N ALA A 330 -21.69 36.63 -5.39
CA ALA A 330 -22.00 35.65 -6.43
C ALA A 330 -22.74 34.41 -5.89
N ALA A 331 -23.04 34.37 -4.60
CA ALA A 331 -23.71 33.25 -3.97
C ALA A 331 -25.21 33.27 -4.31
N HIS A 332 -25.55 32.75 -5.47
CA HIS A 332 -26.90 32.47 -5.86
C HIS A 332 -27.04 30.98 -6.16
N SER A 333 -28.03 30.36 -5.51
CA SER A 333 -28.47 28.98 -5.73
C SER A 333 -27.36 27.97 -6.08
N ALA A 334 -26.61 27.51 -5.07
CA ALA A 334 -25.90 26.24 -5.15
C ALA A 334 -26.89 25.10 -5.45
N LEU A 335 -26.44 24.04 -6.11
CA LEU A 335 -27.26 22.86 -6.30
C LEU A 335 -27.73 22.33 -4.94
N PRO A 336 -28.99 21.90 -4.82
CA PRO A 336 -29.47 21.32 -3.57
C PRO A 336 -28.67 20.06 -3.25
N LEU A 337 -28.31 19.88 -1.98
CA LEU A 337 -27.65 18.68 -1.52
C LEU A 337 -28.65 17.51 -1.63
N PRO A 338 -28.26 16.39 -2.32
CA PRO A 338 -29.12 15.21 -2.38
C PRO A 338 -29.48 14.71 -0.96
N PRO A 339 -30.71 14.24 -0.71
CA PRO A 339 -31.13 13.79 0.61
C PRO A 339 -30.19 12.73 1.24
N ASP A 340 -29.70 11.81 0.41
CA ASP A 340 -28.84 10.68 0.83
C ASP A 340 -27.34 10.99 0.81
N ALA A 341 -26.96 12.22 0.41
CA ALA A 341 -25.57 12.60 0.36
C ALA A 341 -25.03 12.95 1.74
N PHE A 342 -23.83 12.44 2.05
CA PHE A 342 -23.11 12.75 3.28
C PHE A 342 -23.89 12.43 4.56
N THR A 343 -24.38 11.20 4.68
CA THR A 343 -25.07 10.73 5.89
C THR A 343 -24.11 9.95 6.81
N TRP A 344 -24.34 9.99 8.11
CA TRP A 344 -23.53 9.19 9.07
C TRP A 344 -23.76 7.69 8.88
N GLU A 345 -24.95 7.27 8.42
CA GLU A 345 -25.23 5.88 8.08
C GLU A 345 -24.38 5.39 6.91
N ALA A 346 -24.24 6.19 5.87
CA ALA A 346 -23.37 5.87 4.74
C ALA A 346 -21.89 5.82 5.18
N ALA A 347 -21.47 6.76 6.02
CA ALA A 347 -20.14 6.76 6.61
C ALA A 347 -19.88 5.50 7.45
N ALA A 348 -20.82 5.12 8.33
CA ALA A 348 -20.71 3.92 9.15
C ALA A 348 -20.68 2.64 8.30
N THR A 349 -21.49 2.54 7.26
CA THR A 349 -21.47 1.42 6.30
C THR A 349 -20.09 1.30 5.62
N ALA A 350 -19.54 2.41 5.14
CA ALA A 350 -18.23 2.43 4.51
C ALA A 350 -17.09 2.07 5.48
N LEU A 351 -17.18 2.50 6.74
CA LEU A 351 -16.24 2.10 7.80
C LEU A 351 -16.33 0.60 8.07
N ALA A 352 -17.54 0.05 8.24
CA ALA A 352 -17.77 -1.36 8.52
C ALA A 352 -17.24 -2.25 7.36
N GLN A 353 -17.48 -1.84 6.12
CA GLN A 353 -16.93 -2.48 4.94
C GLN A 353 -15.39 -2.42 4.99
N GLY A 354 -14.81 -1.26 5.26
CA GLY A 354 -13.37 -1.08 5.35
C GLY A 354 -12.71 -1.91 6.47
N TYR A 355 -13.40 -2.18 7.58
CA TYR A 355 -12.92 -3.11 8.61
C TYR A 355 -12.85 -4.56 8.09
N GLY A 356 -13.85 -4.98 7.31
CA GLY A 356 -13.88 -6.31 6.67
C GLY A 356 -12.74 -6.50 5.68
N GLU A 357 -12.52 -5.51 4.84
CA GLU A 357 -11.56 -5.51 3.73
C GLU A 357 -10.16 -4.97 4.12
N ALA A 358 -9.88 -4.80 5.40
CA ALA A 358 -8.58 -4.33 5.87
C ALA A 358 -7.47 -5.30 5.48
N GLY A 359 -6.45 -4.80 4.77
CA GLY A 359 -5.33 -5.57 4.27
C GLY A 359 -4.35 -5.99 5.37
N HIS A 360 -3.50 -6.98 5.04
CA HIS A 360 -2.43 -7.46 5.92
C HIS A 360 -1.14 -6.66 5.73
N PHE A 361 -0.28 -6.69 6.74
CA PHE A 361 1.10 -6.23 6.62
C PHE A 361 2.00 -7.43 6.29
N ILE A 362 2.48 -7.49 5.05
CA ILE A 362 3.23 -8.60 4.47
C ILE A 362 4.67 -8.19 4.23
N ALA A 363 5.62 -9.04 4.63
CA ALA A 363 7.05 -8.77 4.42
C ALA A 363 7.73 -9.85 3.59
N PHE A 364 8.58 -9.43 2.67
CA PHE A 364 9.48 -10.28 1.89
C PHE A 364 10.94 -9.95 2.22
N THR A 365 11.73 -10.98 2.59
CA THR A 365 13.18 -10.88 2.78
C THR A 365 13.89 -11.90 1.91
N GLY A 366 15.19 -11.71 1.67
CA GLY A 366 15.99 -12.63 0.84
C GLY A 366 16.00 -12.28 -0.66
N SER A 367 15.28 -11.24 -1.07
CA SER A 367 15.39 -10.66 -2.43
C SER A 367 16.35 -9.47 -2.46
N ARG A 368 16.86 -9.13 -3.64
CA ARG A 368 17.65 -7.91 -3.86
C ARG A 368 16.77 -6.67 -4.09
N GLY A 369 15.45 -6.85 -4.13
CA GLY A 369 14.47 -5.79 -4.21
C GLY A 369 13.76 -5.65 -5.55
N MET A 370 13.02 -4.57 -5.70
CA MET A 370 12.23 -4.24 -6.89
C MET A 370 12.56 -2.83 -7.41
N PRO A 371 12.29 -2.51 -8.72
CA PRO A 371 11.78 -3.42 -9.76
C PRO A 371 12.77 -4.52 -10.10
N ASN A 372 12.30 -5.60 -10.76
CA ASN A 372 13.17 -6.74 -11.11
C ASN A 372 14.36 -6.31 -11.98
N ARG A 373 15.59 -6.69 -11.55
CA ARG A 373 16.87 -6.49 -12.26
C ARG A 373 17.78 -7.71 -12.18
N TYR A 374 17.37 -8.78 -11.50
CA TYR A 374 18.27 -9.86 -11.09
C TYR A 374 17.78 -11.26 -11.46
N GLY A 375 16.56 -11.66 -11.08
CA GLY A 375 16.14 -13.04 -11.29
C GLY A 375 14.71 -13.37 -10.86
N GLY A 376 14.44 -14.67 -10.67
CA GLY A 376 13.09 -15.19 -10.44
C GLY A 376 12.43 -14.68 -9.15
N TYR A 377 13.17 -14.64 -8.04
CA TYR A 377 12.60 -14.11 -6.80
C TYR A 377 12.26 -12.62 -6.89
N GLU A 378 13.11 -11.84 -7.56
CA GLU A 378 12.86 -10.42 -7.77
C GLU A 378 11.66 -10.19 -8.70
N GLU A 379 11.49 -11.03 -9.72
CA GLU A 379 10.31 -11.01 -10.61
C GLU A 379 9.04 -11.32 -9.83
N MET A 380 9.05 -12.36 -9.03
CA MET A 380 7.93 -12.73 -8.16
C MET A 380 7.60 -11.61 -7.17
N VAL A 381 8.59 -11.08 -6.46
CA VAL A 381 8.40 -10.00 -5.48
C VAL A 381 7.89 -8.72 -6.13
N ASP A 382 8.32 -8.42 -7.36
CA ASP A 382 7.87 -7.24 -8.10
C ASP A 382 6.37 -7.36 -8.46
N HIS A 383 5.95 -8.47 -9.08
CA HIS A 383 4.56 -8.69 -9.48
C HIS A 383 3.63 -8.90 -8.28
N VAL A 384 3.97 -9.82 -7.39
CA VAL A 384 3.17 -10.13 -6.19
C VAL A 384 3.12 -8.93 -5.25
N GLY A 385 4.24 -8.24 -5.06
CA GLY A 385 4.30 -7.06 -4.20
C GLY A 385 3.36 -5.94 -4.68
N ARG A 386 3.34 -5.65 -5.98
CA ARG A 386 2.41 -4.67 -6.57
C ARG A 386 0.96 -5.13 -6.44
N GLY A 387 0.67 -6.37 -6.85
CA GLY A 387 -0.70 -6.89 -6.77
C GLY A 387 -1.25 -6.89 -5.34
N LEU A 388 -0.44 -7.26 -4.34
CA LEU A 388 -0.81 -7.17 -2.93
C LEU A 388 -1.06 -5.71 -2.49
N ALA A 389 -0.21 -4.77 -2.91
CA ALA A 389 -0.36 -3.35 -2.58
C ALA A 389 -1.64 -2.75 -3.20
N ASP A 390 -1.97 -3.14 -4.43
CA ASP A 390 -3.20 -2.72 -5.13
C ASP A 390 -4.46 -3.29 -4.48
N GLN A 391 -4.36 -4.49 -3.87
CA GLN A 391 -5.43 -5.10 -3.05
C GLN A 391 -5.55 -4.47 -1.65
N GLY A 392 -4.72 -3.47 -1.32
CA GLY A 392 -4.77 -2.76 -0.04
C GLY A 392 -3.91 -3.37 1.06
N HIS A 393 -3.09 -4.37 0.76
CA HIS A 393 -2.06 -4.85 1.68
C HIS A 393 -0.91 -3.84 1.80
N ARG A 394 -0.22 -3.88 2.92
CA ARG A 394 1.01 -3.11 3.16
C ARG A 394 2.19 -4.04 2.97
N VAL A 395 3.04 -3.73 2.01
CA VAL A 395 4.12 -4.64 1.60
C VAL A 395 5.48 -4.06 1.99
N TRP A 396 6.28 -4.83 2.71
CA TRP A 396 7.66 -4.51 3.04
C TRP A 396 8.61 -5.43 2.27
N ILE A 397 9.56 -4.86 1.53
CA ILE A 397 10.49 -5.62 0.71
C ILE A 397 11.92 -5.23 1.06
N SER A 398 12.76 -6.22 1.46
CA SER A 398 14.18 -5.98 1.58
C SER A 398 14.76 -5.62 0.21
N THR A 399 15.61 -4.59 0.18
CA THR A 399 16.21 -4.08 -1.05
C THR A 399 17.69 -3.85 -0.83
N SER A 400 18.52 -4.36 -1.73
CA SER A 400 19.98 -4.16 -1.70
C SER A 400 20.34 -2.68 -1.85
N SER A 401 21.36 -2.22 -1.11
CA SER A 401 21.93 -0.89 -1.31
C SER A 401 22.54 -0.71 -2.71
N ALA A 402 22.92 -1.81 -3.35
CA ALA A 402 23.47 -1.83 -4.70
C ALA A 402 22.39 -1.80 -5.80
N HIS A 403 21.09 -1.89 -5.45
CA HIS A 403 20.02 -1.85 -6.43
C HIS A 403 20.05 -0.53 -7.25
N PRO A 404 20.06 -0.59 -8.61
CA PRO A 404 20.25 0.59 -9.46
C PRO A 404 19.12 1.61 -9.34
N ASP A 405 17.88 1.16 -9.24
CA ASP A 405 16.70 2.04 -9.22
C ASP A 405 16.47 2.62 -7.82
N ARG A 406 17.25 3.64 -7.47
CA ARG A 406 17.23 4.24 -6.12
C ARG A 406 15.93 4.93 -5.79
N ASP A 407 15.37 5.65 -6.75
CA ASP A 407 14.21 6.54 -6.57
C ASP A 407 12.89 5.86 -6.94
N TYR A 408 12.93 4.58 -7.32
CA TYR A 408 11.71 3.84 -7.63
C TYR A 408 10.80 3.76 -6.40
N HIS A 409 9.55 4.12 -6.59
CA HIS A 409 8.52 4.15 -5.55
C HIS A 409 7.23 3.52 -6.09
N TYR A 410 6.60 2.69 -5.28
CA TYR A 410 5.25 2.15 -5.53
C TYR A 410 4.38 2.35 -4.28
N PRO A 411 3.17 2.93 -4.41
CA PRO A 411 2.27 3.14 -3.27
C PRO A 411 1.93 1.82 -2.58
N GLY A 412 1.98 1.80 -1.25
CA GLY A 412 1.72 0.58 -0.48
C GLY A 412 2.93 -0.36 -0.33
N ILE A 413 4.05 -0.07 -1.01
CA ILE A 413 5.28 -0.84 -0.89
C ILE A 413 6.38 -0.03 -0.21
N ARG A 414 6.92 -0.58 0.86
CA ARG A 414 8.11 -0.06 1.54
C ARG A 414 9.33 -0.84 1.11
N ARG A 415 10.13 -0.26 0.22
CA ARG A 415 11.46 -0.77 -0.15
C ARG A 415 12.44 -0.42 0.98
N ALA A 416 12.76 -1.40 1.81
CA ALA A 416 13.71 -1.23 2.92
C ALA A 416 15.12 -1.52 2.43
N ARG A 417 15.90 -0.46 2.20
CA ARG A 417 17.26 -0.57 1.66
C ARG A 417 18.26 -0.90 2.77
N HIS A 418 19.04 -1.94 2.54
CA HIS A 418 20.05 -2.44 3.48
C HIS A 418 21.41 -2.54 2.82
N LEU A 419 22.47 -2.36 3.62
CA LEU A 419 23.83 -2.56 3.18
C LEU A 419 23.98 -3.98 2.60
N ASP A 420 24.50 -4.04 1.39
CA ASP A 420 24.80 -5.27 0.68
C ASP A 420 26.28 -5.29 0.30
N PRO A 421 27.11 -6.04 1.03
CA PRO A 421 28.53 -6.09 0.78
C PRO A 421 28.94 -7.11 -0.29
N GLU A 422 28.01 -7.67 -1.07
CA GLU A 422 28.30 -8.68 -2.10
C GLU A 422 29.34 -8.20 -3.13
N SER A 423 29.34 -6.91 -3.47
CA SER A 423 30.27 -6.36 -4.46
C SER A 423 31.76 -6.47 -4.08
N TRP A 424 32.05 -6.58 -2.78
CA TRP A 424 33.41 -6.66 -2.26
C TRP A 424 33.70 -7.93 -1.42
N MET A 425 32.66 -8.62 -0.94
CA MET A 425 32.78 -9.89 -0.19
C MET A 425 32.32 -11.12 -1.00
N GLY A 426 31.83 -10.92 -2.23
CA GLY A 426 31.24 -11.99 -3.00
C GLY A 426 30.00 -12.57 -2.28
N SER A 427 29.69 -13.84 -2.50
CA SER A 427 28.52 -14.51 -1.91
C SER A 427 28.48 -14.50 -0.36
N ALA A 428 29.63 -14.30 0.33
CA ALA A 428 29.62 -14.12 1.78
C ALA A 428 28.88 -12.84 2.22
N GLY A 429 28.85 -11.82 1.37
CA GLY A 429 28.11 -10.59 1.63
C GLY A 429 26.60 -10.79 1.79
N GLN A 430 26.03 -11.81 1.14
CA GLN A 430 24.61 -12.14 1.24
C GLN A 430 24.19 -12.51 2.67
N PHE A 431 25.06 -13.16 3.43
CA PHE A 431 24.81 -13.49 4.85
C PHE A 431 24.64 -12.24 5.70
N ILE A 432 25.48 -11.23 5.46
CA ILE A 432 25.41 -9.94 6.17
C ILE A 432 24.15 -9.18 5.77
N TYR A 433 23.83 -9.15 4.47
CA TYR A 433 22.63 -8.52 3.95
C TYR A 433 21.36 -9.11 4.57
N ASP A 434 21.23 -10.44 4.61
CA ASP A 434 20.06 -11.11 5.19
C ASP A 434 19.97 -10.86 6.71
N TRP A 435 21.08 -10.89 7.44
CA TRP A 435 21.10 -10.55 8.86
C TRP A 435 20.57 -9.12 9.11
N ILE A 436 21.06 -8.13 8.33
CA ILE A 436 20.63 -6.74 8.46
C ILE A 436 19.14 -6.61 8.13
N SER A 437 18.68 -7.27 7.06
CA SER A 437 17.29 -7.26 6.60
C SER A 437 16.34 -7.81 7.66
N LEU A 438 16.65 -8.98 8.22
CA LEU A 438 15.86 -9.62 9.29
C LEU A 438 15.84 -8.78 10.57
N ARG A 439 17.02 -8.23 10.96
CA ARG A 439 17.11 -7.33 12.12
C ARG A 439 16.28 -6.05 11.93
N ALA A 440 16.27 -5.48 10.74
CA ALA A 440 15.52 -4.27 10.42
C ALA A 440 14.01 -4.52 10.38
N LEU A 441 13.57 -5.71 9.95
CA LEU A 441 12.17 -6.10 9.91
C LEU A 441 11.59 -6.35 11.31
N LYS A 442 12.38 -6.90 12.25
CA LYS A 442 11.95 -7.31 13.60
C LYS A 442 11.06 -6.29 14.35
N PRO A 443 11.36 -4.95 14.35
CA PRO A 443 10.51 -3.97 15.04
C PRO A 443 9.16 -3.70 14.36
N TRP A 444 8.96 -4.17 13.13
CA TRP A 444 7.75 -3.90 12.34
C TRP A 444 6.64 -4.93 12.61
N GLN A 445 6.99 -6.17 12.98
CA GLN A 445 6.05 -7.26 13.29
C GLN A 445 4.97 -7.42 12.19
N PRO A 446 5.34 -7.85 10.98
CA PRO A 446 4.36 -8.11 9.92
C PRO A 446 3.37 -9.21 10.33
N ASP A 447 2.19 -9.18 9.72
CA ASP A 447 1.16 -10.21 9.87
C ASP A 447 1.58 -11.53 9.20
N ALA A 448 2.40 -11.42 8.14
CA ALA A 448 3.05 -12.56 7.49
C ALA A 448 4.46 -12.16 7.01
N HIS A 449 5.43 -13.03 7.21
CA HIS A 449 6.79 -12.88 6.73
C HIS A 449 7.15 -14.02 5.80
N PHE A 450 7.49 -13.69 4.56
CA PHE A 450 8.00 -14.61 3.56
C PHE A 450 9.53 -14.46 3.44
N ALA A 451 10.28 -15.46 3.89
CA ALA A 451 11.73 -15.52 3.69
C ALA A 451 12.03 -16.30 2.41
N LEU A 452 12.68 -15.66 1.45
CA LEU A 452 12.97 -16.20 0.14
C LEU A 452 14.37 -16.81 0.11
N GLY A 453 14.43 -18.11 -0.21
CA GLY A 453 15.67 -18.87 -0.21
C GLY A 453 16.22 -19.15 1.18
N THR A 454 17.07 -20.17 1.27
CA THR A 454 17.54 -20.71 2.55
C THR A 454 19.05 -20.60 2.73
N THR A 455 19.80 -20.36 1.66
CA THR A 455 21.27 -20.46 1.64
C THR A 455 21.93 -19.52 2.65
N SER A 456 21.64 -18.23 2.60
CA SER A 456 22.24 -17.20 3.46
C SER A 456 21.37 -16.82 4.65
N SER A 457 20.05 -17.00 4.52
CA SER A 457 19.06 -16.70 5.56
C SER A 457 18.94 -17.79 6.62
N GLY A 458 19.14 -19.06 6.26
CA GLY A 458 18.93 -20.23 7.12
C GLY A 458 19.58 -20.14 8.50
N PRO A 459 20.88 -19.81 8.62
CA PRO A 459 21.52 -19.63 9.93
C PRO A 459 20.84 -18.60 10.82
N TRP A 460 20.40 -17.47 10.23
CA TRP A 460 19.79 -16.38 10.96
C TRP A 460 18.34 -16.67 11.37
N LEU A 461 17.61 -17.39 10.55
CA LEU A 461 16.25 -17.86 10.88
C LEU A 461 16.28 -18.85 12.04
N ARG A 462 17.32 -19.71 12.13
CA ARG A 462 17.48 -20.62 13.24
C ARG A 462 17.87 -19.95 14.56
N TRP A 463 18.76 -18.96 14.52
CA TRP A 463 19.50 -18.51 15.71
C TRP A 463 18.93 -17.28 16.36
N ALA A 464 17.74 -17.28 16.81
CA ALA A 464 17.29 -16.34 17.83
C ALA A 464 16.63 -15.03 17.40
N PHE A 465 16.71 -14.60 16.16
CA PHE A 465 16.11 -13.30 15.83
C PHE A 465 14.61 -13.34 15.61
N TRP A 466 14.05 -14.53 15.36
CA TRP A 466 12.70 -14.65 14.85
C TRP A 466 11.70 -15.39 15.76
N ARG A 467 12.14 -16.09 16.80
CA ARG A 467 11.23 -16.88 17.63
C ARG A 467 10.06 -16.06 18.19
N GLY A 468 8.85 -16.40 17.78
CA GLY A 468 7.60 -16.02 18.42
C GLY A 468 7.08 -14.59 18.17
N ARG A 469 7.52 -13.85 17.13
CA ARG A 469 7.09 -12.45 16.94
C ARG A 469 6.35 -12.13 15.65
N SER A 470 6.46 -12.94 14.62
CA SER A 470 5.71 -12.80 13.37
C SER A 470 5.60 -14.14 12.70
N PRO A 471 4.45 -14.48 12.14
CA PRO A 471 4.26 -15.71 11.39
C PRO A 471 5.23 -15.78 10.20
N LEU A 472 5.98 -16.89 10.10
CA LEU A 472 7.03 -17.09 9.10
C LEU A 472 6.65 -18.20 8.13
N ALA A 473 6.63 -17.87 6.84
CA ALA A 473 6.70 -18.82 5.75
C ALA A 473 8.08 -18.77 5.09
N VAL A 474 8.68 -19.92 4.83
CA VAL A 474 9.95 -19.98 4.10
C VAL A 474 9.68 -20.49 2.70
N HIS A 475 10.03 -19.66 1.71
CA HIS A 475 9.97 -20.04 0.31
C HIS A 475 11.23 -20.85 0.00
N MET A 476 11.00 -22.14 -0.24
CA MET A 476 12.08 -23.09 -0.51
C MET A 476 12.50 -22.94 -1.97
N ASP A 477 13.73 -22.55 -2.17
CA ASP A 477 14.34 -22.52 -3.50
C ASP A 477 14.43 -23.93 -4.08
N GLY A 478 14.62 -24.05 -5.37
CA GLY A 478 14.90 -25.35 -5.97
C GLY A 478 16.03 -26.03 -5.22
N LEU A 479 16.04 -27.36 -5.15
CA LEU A 479 16.99 -28.16 -4.36
C LEU A 479 18.45 -27.84 -4.75
N GLU A 480 18.96 -26.65 -4.29
CA GLU A 480 20.26 -26.07 -4.66
C GLU A 480 21.43 -27.07 -4.45
N TRP A 481 21.33 -27.87 -3.39
CA TRP A 481 22.34 -28.90 -3.10
C TRP A 481 22.40 -30.05 -4.13
N MET A 482 21.41 -30.18 -5.01
CA MET A 482 21.43 -31.15 -6.13
C MET A 482 22.26 -30.65 -7.31
N ARG A 483 22.53 -29.34 -7.39
CA ARG A 483 23.24 -28.78 -8.54
C ARG A 483 24.69 -29.23 -8.62
N GLY A 484 25.08 -29.68 -9.80
CA GLY A 484 26.42 -30.23 -10.10
C GLY A 484 27.57 -29.27 -9.86
N LYS A 485 27.30 -27.95 -9.94
CA LYS A 485 28.34 -26.90 -9.80
C LYS A 485 28.96 -26.77 -8.40
N TYR A 486 28.34 -27.33 -7.36
CA TYR A 486 28.80 -27.17 -5.98
C TYR A 486 29.67 -28.33 -5.51
N SER A 487 30.71 -28.01 -4.74
CA SER A 487 31.56 -29.01 -4.06
C SER A 487 30.75 -29.80 -3.01
N PRO A 488 31.17 -31.01 -2.61
CA PRO A 488 30.49 -31.79 -1.58
C PRO A 488 30.32 -31.05 -0.26
N ALA A 489 31.28 -30.24 0.16
CA ALA A 489 31.22 -29.45 1.39
C ALA A 489 30.14 -28.36 1.29
N VAL A 490 30.05 -27.68 0.16
CA VAL A 490 28.99 -26.67 -0.10
C VAL A 490 27.62 -27.32 -0.13
N ARG A 491 27.46 -28.48 -0.78
CA ARG A 491 26.21 -29.24 -0.78
C ARG A 491 25.76 -29.66 0.62
N ALA A 492 26.68 -30.11 1.46
CA ALA A 492 26.42 -30.46 2.86
C ALA A 492 25.98 -29.22 3.67
N TYR A 493 26.60 -28.05 3.41
CA TYR A 493 26.17 -26.78 4.00
C TYR A 493 24.76 -26.40 3.55
N LEU A 494 24.45 -26.46 2.24
CA LEU A 494 23.15 -26.09 1.69
C LEU A 494 22.02 -26.94 2.28
N ARG A 495 22.20 -28.25 2.44
CA ARG A 495 21.24 -29.12 3.15
C ARG A 495 21.04 -28.70 4.60
N ARG A 496 22.11 -28.28 5.26
CA ARG A 496 22.02 -27.81 6.65
C ARG A 496 21.34 -26.47 6.78
N ALA A 497 21.60 -25.54 5.85
CA ALA A 497 20.95 -24.24 5.78
C ALA A 497 19.44 -24.37 5.52
N GLU A 498 19.05 -25.30 4.64
CA GLU A 498 17.65 -25.67 4.41
C GLU A 498 16.97 -26.14 5.71
N ALA A 499 17.57 -27.11 6.42
CA ALA A 499 17.05 -27.59 7.69
C ALA A 499 17.04 -26.51 8.81
N TRP A 500 17.97 -25.56 8.78
CA TRP A 500 17.95 -24.45 9.72
C TRP A 500 16.83 -23.46 9.42
N ALA A 501 16.54 -23.19 8.15
CA ALA A 501 15.48 -22.27 7.76
C ALA A 501 14.08 -22.80 8.16
N THR A 502 13.88 -24.12 8.12
CA THR A 502 12.59 -24.73 8.51
C THR A 502 12.31 -24.63 10.01
N HIS A 503 13.33 -24.45 10.85
CA HIS A 503 13.22 -24.57 12.33
C HIS A 503 12.29 -23.53 12.99
N GLY A 504 12.07 -22.39 12.36
CA GLY A 504 11.15 -21.35 12.86
C GLY A 504 9.96 -21.11 11.94
N ALA A 505 9.86 -21.85 10.84
CA ALA A 505 8.79 -21.72 9.89
C ALA A 505 7.50 -22.38 10.39
N GLN A 506 6.37 -21.76 10.09
CA GLN A 506 5.04 -22.34 10.29
C GLN A 506 4.54 -23.01 9.01
N VAL A 507 5.02 -22.53 7.87
CA VAL A 507 4.66 -23.01 6.54
C VAL A 507 5.90 -23.00 5.64
N LEU A 508 6.06 -24.02 4.82
CA LEU A 508 7.00 -24.03 3.72
C LEU A 508 6.27 -23.72 2.42
N VAL A 509 6.79 -22.79 1.64
CA VAL A 509 6.26 -22.49 0.30
C VAL A 509 7.12 -23.18 -0.73
N SER A 510 6.50 -23.95 -1.59
CA SER A 510 7.12 -24.67 -2.71
C SER A 510 6.55 -24.16 -4.02
N ASP A 511 7.38 -23.98 -5.04
CA ASP A 511 6.96 -23.60 -6.37
C ASP A 511 6.67 -24.80 -7.30
N ASN A 512 6.90 -26.03 -6.79
CA ASN A 512 6.77 -27.22 -7.62
C ASN A 512 6.43 -28.48 -6.79
N PRO A 513 5.51 -29.35 -7.24
CA PRO A 513 5.17 -30.61 -6.56
C PRO A 513 6.38 -31.53 -6.30
N GLY A 514 7.38 -31.53 -7.17
CA GLY A 514 8.62 -32.30 -6.98
C GLY A 514 9.43 -31.82 -5.77
N ILE A 515 9.40 -30.51 -5.49
CA ILE A 515 10.00 -29.92 -4.29
C ILE A 515 9.13 -30.25 -3.07
N SER A 516 7.81 -30.11 -3.16
CA SER A 516 6.88 -30.45 -2.08
C SER A 516 7.09 -31.86 -1.55
N THR A 517 7.32 -32.83 -2.43
CA THR A 517 7.58 -34.22 -2.04
C THR A 517 8.84 -34.33 -1.16
N HIS A 518 9.91 -33.61 -1.48
CA HIS A 518 11.12 -33.57 -0.66
C HIS A 518 10.84 -32.91 0.71
N LEU A 519 10.07 -31.83 0.71
CA LEU A 519 9.81 -31.04 1.92
C LEU A 519 8.91 -31.75 2.95
N GLN A 520 8.17 -32.80 2.56
CA GLN A 520 7.39 -33.62 3.49
C GLN A 520 8.22 -34.18 4.63
N ALA A 521 9.52 -34.39 4.41
CA ALA A 521 10.45 -34.86 5.43
C ALA A 521 10.56 -33.91 6.65
N TYR A 522 10.20 -32.65 6.52
CA TYR A 522 10.23 -31.67 7.61
C TYR A 522 8.96 -31.64 8.47
N GLN A 523 7.91 -32.37 8.09
CA GLN A 523 6.64 -32.47 8.83
C GLN A 523 5.97 -31.11 9.12
N LEU A 524 6.17 -30.14 8.25
CA LEU A 524 5.53 -28.82 8.28
C LEU A 524 4.42 -28.74 7.21
N SER A 525 3.51 -27.79 7.39
CA SER A 525 2.53 -27.45 6.36
C SER A 525 3.26 -26.94 5.13
N ILE A 526 2.89 -27.47 3.95
CA ILE A 526 3.46 -27.07 2.66
C ILE A 526 2.36 -26.41 1.85
N GLU A 527 2.67 -25.25 1.28
CA GLU A 527 1.81 -24.55 0.33
C GLU A 527 2.50 -24.52 -1.02
N GLU A 528 1.83 -25.01 -2.05
CA GLU A 528 2.33 -24.94 -3.42
C GLU A 528 1.88 -23.62 -4.06
N ILE A 529 2.83 -22.73 -4.29
CA ILE A 529 2.60 -21.46 -4.98
C ILE A 529 3.69 -21.32 -6.04
N ALA A 530 3.33 -21.62 -7.28
CA ALA A 530 4.24 -21.52 -8.41
C ALA A 530 4.55 -20.05 -8.77
N TYR A 531 5.54 -19.85 -9.64
CA TYR A 531 5.75 -18.55 -10.25
C TYR A 531 4.60 -18.16 -11.16
N GLY A 532 4.43 -16.86 -11.37
CA GLY A 532 3.45 -16.32 -12.28
C GLY A 532 4.01 -16.12 -13.69
N VAL A 533 3.10 -15.91 -14.61
CA VAL A 533 3.39 -15.51 -15.99
C VAL A 533 2.41 -14.43 -16.43
N GLU A 534 2.89 -13.49 -17.22
CA GLU A 534 2.03 -12.51 -17.89
C GLU A 534 1.33 -13.15 -19.09
N ALA A 535 0.10 -12.74 -19.33
CA ALA A 535 -0.59 -13.11 -20.55
C ALA A 535 0.20 -12.51 -21.75
N PRO A 536 0.48 -13.31 -22.79
CA PRO A 536 1.22 -12.81 -23.94
C PRO A 536 0.43 -11.72 -24.66
N THR A 537 1.11 -10.66 -25.05
CA THR A 537 0.50 -9.62 -25.90
C THR A 537 0.29 -10.19 -27.30
N PRO A 538 -0.92 -10.13 -27.89
CA PRO A 538 -1.12 -10.61 -29.25
C PRO A 538 -0.22 -9.84 -30.24
N LEU A 539 0.58 -10.58 -31.03
CA LEU A 539 1.36 -10.01 -32.14
C LEU A 539 0.60 -10.18 -33.44
N SER A 540 0.62 -9.16 -34.30
CA SER A 540 0.07 -9.34 -35.64
C SER A 540 0.95 -10.31 -36.42
N PRO A 541 0.39 -11.08 -37.37
CA PRO A 541 1.18 -11.98 -38.22
C PRO A 541 2.31 -11.29 -38.95
N GLU A 542 2.10 -10.04 -39.39
CA GLU A 542 3.10 -9.21 -40.06
C GLU A 542 4.25 -8.86 -39.11
N SER A 543 3.93 -8.40 -37.89
CA SER A 543 4.94 -8.04 -36.87
C SER A 543 5.74 -9.27 -36.44
N LEU A 544 5.08 -10.42 -36.28
CA LEU A 544 5.74 -11.68 -35.94
C LEU A 544 6.74 -12.07 -37.07
N THR A 545 6.28 -12.09 -38.34
CA THR A 545 7.11 -12.47 -39.48
C THR A 545 8.29 -11.53 -39.63
N GLN A 546 8.07 -10.23 -39.60
CA GLN A 546 9.14 -9.23 -39.69
C GLN A 546 10.20 -9.41 -38.60
N THR A 547 9.78 -9.57 -37.33
CA THR A 547 10.70 -9.74 -36.20
C THR A 547 11.57 -10.98 -36.35
N LEU A 548 11.04 -12.05 -36.92
CA LEU A 548 11.76 -13.32 -37.13
C LEU A 548 12.69 -13.24 -38.36
N GLU A 549 12.23 -12.69 -39.49
CA GLU A 549 13.01 -12.54 -40.70
C GLU A 549 14.27 -11.69 -40.52
N GLU A 550 14.18 -10.61 -39.71
CA GLU A 550 15.34 -9.81 -39.33
C GLU A 550 16.44 -10.62 -38.60
N ARG A 551 16.16 -11.82 -38.19
CA ARG A 551 17.08 -12.74 -37.50
C ARG A 551 17.37 -14.02 -38.26
N GLY A 552 16.93 -14.08 -39.53
CA GLY A 552 17.09 -15.25 -40.36
C GLY A 552 16.23 -16.45 -39.95
N LEU A 553 15.10 -16.17 -39.28
CA LEU A 553 14.13 -17.18 -38.83
C LEU A 553 12.84 -17.10 -39.64
N THR A 554 12.22 -18.26 -39.89
CA THR A 554 10.90 -18.33 -40.50
C THR A 554 9.88 -18.88 -39.49
N PRO A 555 8.65 -18.36 -39.44
CA PRO A 555 7.60 -18.91 -38.57
C PRO A 555 7.40 -20.40 -38.80
N GLY A 556 7.38 -21.19 -37.75
CA GLY A 556 7.22 -22.64 -37.80
C GLY A 556 8.45 -23.42 -38.31
N GLY A 557 9.58 -22.75 -38.56
CA GLY A 557 10.75 -23.33 -39.22
C GLY A 557 11.93 -23.67 -38.30
N TYR A 558 11.88 -23.43 -36.98
CA TYR A 558 13.03 -23.58 -36.12
C TYR A 558 12.69 -24.15 -34.73
N ALA A 559 13.68 -24.84 -34.11
CA ALA A 559 13.65 -25.15 -32.69
C ALA A 559 14.21 -23.98 -31.88
N LEU A 560 13.63 -23.71 -30.70
CA LEU A 560 14.06 -22.61 -29.82
C LEU A 560 14.53 -23.10 -28.46
N LEU A 561 15.77 -22.71 -28.09
CA LEU A 561 16.27 -22.79 -26.71
C LEU A 561 16.44 -21.38 -26.17
N LEU A 562 15.78 -21.06 -25.07
CA LEU A 562 15.87 -19.78 -24.40
C LEU A 562 16.26 -20.00 -22.92
N CYS A 563 17.55 -19.92 -22.60
CA CYS A 563 18.04 -20.27 -21.28
C CYS A 563 19.44 -19.69 -20.99
N ARG A 564 19.87 -19.82 -19.75
CA ARG A 564 21.31 -19.61 -19.41
C ARG A 564 22.15 -20.69 -20.07
N LEU A 565 23.27 -20.30 -20.65
CA LEU A 565 24.19 -21.23 -21.30
C LEU A 565 25.06 -21.93 -20.24
N VAL A 566 24.53 -23.00 -19.67
CA VAL A 566 25.20 -23.84 -18.66
C VAL A 566 24.93 -25.33 -18.98
N PRO A 567 25.84 -26.27 -18.61
CA PRO A 567 25.68 -27.68 -18.92
C PRO A 567 24.36 -28.27 -18.43
N GLU A 568 23.86 -27.82 -17.28
CA GLU A 568 22.62 -28.30 -16.66
C GLU A 568 21.37 -28.09 -17.56
N ASN A 569 21.48 -27.26 -18.61
CA ASN A 569 20.42 -26.99 -19.55
C ASN A 569 20.50 -27.79 -20.85
N ASN A 570 21.39 -28.78 -20.93
CA ASN A 570 21.49 -29.77 -22.02
C ASN A 570 21.45 -29.17 -23.43
N ILE A 571 22.13 -28.02 -23.62
CA ILE A 571 22.12 -27.29 -24.89
C ILE A 571 22.92 -28.05 -25.95
N ASP A 572 24.05 -28.62 -25.55
CA ASP A 572 24.90 -29.46 -26.39
C ASP A 572 24.16 -30.68 -26.92
N LEU A 573 23.41 -31.40 -26.06
CA LEU A 573 22.56 -32.51 -26.45
C LEU A 573 21.49 -32.09 -27.47
N ALA A 574 20.87 -30.93 -27.24
CA ALA A 574 19.83 -30.43 -28.16
C ALA A 574 20.41 -30.00 -29.51
N LEU A 575 21.59 -29.37 -29.54
CA LEU A 575 22.26 -28.99 -30.77
C LEU A 575 22.71 -30.23 -31.55
N ASP A 576 23.35 -31.20 -30.88
CA ASP A 576 23.77 -32.49 -31.47
C ASP A 576 22.57 -33.25 -32.10
N ALA A 577 21.41 -33.21 -31.44
CA ALA A 577 20.21 -33.90 -31.93
C ALA A 577 19.54 -33.20 -33.11
N LEU A 578 19.48 -31.88 -33.14
CA LEU A 578 18.53 -31.17 -33.99
C LEU A 578 19.15 -30.40 -35.16
N LEU A 579 20.48 -30.13 -35.15
CA LEU A 579 21.09 -29.34 -36.21
C LEU A 579 21.03 -30.00 -37.60
N ASP A 580 21.07 -31.32 -37.69
CA ASP A 580 20.88 -32.06 -38.95
C ASP A 580 19.41 -32.15 -39.38
N GLU A 581 18.47 -31.88 -38.49
CA GLU A 581 17.03 -31.94 -38.76
C GLU A 581 16.47 -30.57 -39.18
N GLY A 582 17.08 -29.45 -38.74
CA GLY A 582 16.66 -28.11 -39.10
C GLY A 582 17.29 -26.99 -38.29
N PRO A 583 16.87 -25.74 -38.50
CA PRO A 583 17.37 -24.57 -37.78
C PRO A 583 17.13 -24.64 -36.28
N VAL A 584 18.17 -24.36 -35.47
CA VAL A 584 18.10 -24.31 -34.02
C VAL A 584 18.56 -22.94 -33.53
N ALA A 585 17.63 -22.16 -32.98
CA ALA A 585 17.90 -20.85 -32.42
C ALA A 585 18.17 -20.96 -30.91
N VAL A 586 19.32 -20.47 -30.49
CA VAL A 586 19.73 -20.45 -29.08
C VAL A 586 19.92 -19.03 -28.61
N LEU A 587 19.04 -18.59 -27.70
CA LEU A 587 19.11 -17.26 -27.09
C LEU A 587 19.74 -17.33 -25.71
N GLY A 588 20.85 -16.61 -25.50
CA GLY A 588 21.58 -16.58 -24.24
C GLY A 588 22.72 -15.58 -24.21
N HIS A 589 23.44 -15.55 -23.06
CA HIS A 589 24.65 -14.75 -22.88
C HIS A 589 25.88 -15.59 -23.25
N TRP A 590 26.59 -15.23 -24.32
CA TRP A 590 27.66 -16.00 -24.94
C TRP A 590 29.06 -15.72 -24.36
N SER A 591 29.17 -15.27 -23.09
CA SER A 591 30.41 -14.80 -22.51
C SER A 591 31.14 -15.84 -21.61
N ASN A 592 30.47 -16.93 -21.22
CA ASN A 592 31.05 -17.93 -20.31
C ASN A 592 31.79 -19.06 -21.06
N ALA A 593 32.56 -19.88 -20.34
CA ALA A 593 33.37 -20.96 -20.89
C ALA A 593 32.54 -22.01 -21.65
N TYR A 594 31.37 -22.40 -21.12
CA TYR A 594 30.49 -23.38 -21.77
C TYR A 594 29.94 -22.85 -23.09
N ALA A 595 29.54 -21.58 -23.14
CA ALA A 595 29.12 -20.93 -24.37
C ALA A 595 30.22 -20.92 -25.45
N GLN A 596 31.50 -20.71 -25.03
CA GLN A 596 32.62 -20.78 -25.97
C GLN A 596 32.84 -22.21 -26.48
N THR A 597 32.65 -23.22 -25.64
CA THR A 597 32.68 -24.63 -26.07
C THR A 597 31.59 -24.93 -27.11
N LEU A 598 30.37 -24.48 -26.87
CA LEU A 598 29.28 -24.63 -27.83
C LEU A 598 29.60 -23.97 -29.20
N LEU A 599 30.21 -22.78 -29.18
CA LEU A 599 30.64 -22.10 -30.42
C LEU A 599 31.74 -22.85 -31.14
N GLN A 600 32.69 -23.48 -30.41
CA GLN A 600 33.74 -24.28 -31.04
C GLN A 600 33.19 -25.57 -31.65
N LEU A 601 32.22 -26.22 -31.04
CA LEU A 601 31.63 -27.46 -31.52
C LEU A 601 30.65 -27.28 -32.66
N PHE A 602 29.76 -26.31 -32.54
CA PHE A 602 28.60 -26.17 -33.40
C PHE A 602 28.56 -24.85 -34.21
N GLY A 603 29.45 -23.89 -33.90
CA GLY A 603 29.39 -22.52 -34.48
C GLY A 603 29.51 -22.43 -36.00
N ALA A 604 30.10 -23.46 -36.63
CA ALA A 604 30.22 -23.51 -38.09
C ALA A 604 29.00 -24.17 -38.79
N HIS A 605 28.05 -24.76 -38.03
CA HIS A 605 26.92 -25.45 -38.61
C HIS A 605 25.89 -24.45 -39.18
N PRO A 606 25.44 -24.63 -40.44
CA PRO A 606 24.56 -23.64 -41.12
C PRO A 606 23.20 -23.47 -40.41
N ASN A 607 22.69 -24.50 -39.75
CA ASN A 607 21.42 -24.49 -39.02
C ASN A 607 21.56 -23.92 -37.60
N PHE A 608 22.76 -23.60 -37.14
CA PHE A 608 22.95 -23.03 -35.80
C PHE A 608 22.75 -21.53 -35.80
N ILE A 609 21.66 -21.05 -35.20
CA ILE A 609 21.30 -19.65 -35.13
C ILE A 609 21.58 -19.10 -33.74
N ARG A 610 22.65 -18.33 -33.64
CA ARG A 610 23.06 -17.69 -32.37
C ARG A 610 22.28 -16.39 -32.17
N LEU A 611 21.53 -16.30 -31.07
CA LEU A 611 20.83 -15.09 -30.65
C LEU A 611 21.44 -14.55 -29.34
N GLN A 612 21.69 -13.25 -29.32
CA GLN A 612 22.16 -12.58 -28.11
C GLN A 612 20.98 -12.34 -27.17
N ALA A 613 21.19 -12.57 -25.88
CA ALA A 613 20.17 -12.28 -24.88
C ALA A 613 19.67 -10.85 -24.98
N ASN A 614 18.38 -10.71 -25.08
CA ASN A 614 17.65 -9.44 -25.14
C ASN A 614 16.52 -9.51 -24.11
N PHE A 615 16.34 -8.44 -23.35
CA PHE A 615 15.27 -8.31 -22.36
C PHE A 615 14.00 -7.65 -22.89
N ASP A 616 13.90 -7.43 -24.21
CA ASP A 616 12.68 -6.98 -24.85
C ASP A 616 11.61 -8.10 -24.79
N PRO A 617 10.51 -7.91 -24.06
CA PRO A 617 9.45 -8.90 -23.92
C PRO A 617 8.81 -9.27 -25.26
N LEU A 618 8.60 -8.30 -26.17
CA LEU A 618 7.97 -8.54 -27.46
C LEU A 618 8.87 -9.39 -28.36
N TYR A 619 10.17 -9.14 -28.35
CA TYR A 619 11.14 -9.94 -29.07
C TYR A 619 11.15 -11.40 -28.61
N THR A 620 11.28 -11.63 -27.31
CA THR A 620 11.31 -13.00 -26.76
C THR A 620 9.99 -13.72 -26.95
N GLN A 621 8.87 -12.99 -26.93
CA GLN A 621 7.55 -13.53 -27.23
C GLN A 621 7.44 -13.94 -28.70
N ALA A 622 7.90 -13.10 -29.64
CA ALA A 622 7.90 -13.45 -31.07
C ALA A 622 8.68 -14.73 -31.36
N LEU A 623 9.85 -14.89 -30.72
CA LEU A 623 10.63 -16.13 -30.83
C LEU A 623 9.87 -17.35 -30.33
N ARG A 624 9.11 -17.25 -29.22
CA ARG A 624 8.31 -18.35 -28.70
C ARG A 624 7.12 -18.66 -29.59
N GLN A 625 6.36 -17.65 -30.01
CA GLN A 625 5.17 -17.84 -30.86
C GLN A 625 5.52 -18.36 -32.25
N GLY A 626 6.70 -18.02 -32.76
CA GLY A 626 7.14 -18.44 -34.09
C GLY A 626 7.91 -19.75 -34.14
N CYS A 627 8.29 -20.37 -33.02
CA CYS A 627 9.04 -21.61 -33.07
C CYS A 627 8.14 -22.82 -33.41
N ARG A 628 8.71 -23.81 -34.12
CA ARG A 628 8.09 -25.10 -34.35
C ARG A 628 8.07 -25.95 -33.08
N LEU A 629 9.21 -25.93 -32.35
CA LEU A 629 9.38 -26.68 -31.12
C LEU A 629 10.17 -25.85 -30.10
N TYR A 630 9.66 -25.68 -28.91
CA TYR A 630 10.38 -25.11 -27.79
C TYR A 630 11.09 -26.22 -27.00
N VAL A 631 12.40 -26.16 -26.90
CA VAL A 631 13.20 -27.16 -26.18
C VAL A 631 13.55 -26.64 -24.80
N HIS A 632 13.06 -27.32 -23.75
CA HIS A 632 13.31 -26.98 -22.36
C HIS A 632 14.30 -27.98 -21.72
N GLY A 633 15.57 -27.67 -21.81
CA GLY A 633 16.64 -28.59 -21.40
C GLY A 633 16.97 -28.66 -19.90
N HIS A 634 16.31 -27.88 -19.05
CA HIS A 634 16.62 -27.79 -17.62
C HIS A 634 16.46 -29.15 -16.91
N SER A 635 17.56 -29.68 -16.36
CA SER A 635 17.60 -30.97 -15.65
C SER A 635 17.39 -30.84 -14.14
N ALA A 636 17.50 -29.63 -13.56
CA ALA A 636 17.35 -29.39 -12.14
C ALA A 636 16.68 -28.04 -11.88
N GLY A 637 15.92 -27.95 -10.79
CA GLY A 637 15.23 -26.73 -10.36
C GLY A 637 13.71 -26.95 -10.19
N GLY A 638 13.02 -25.96 -9.63
CA GLY A 638 11.55 -25.95 -9.50
C GLY A 638 10.82 -25.53 -10.77
N THR A 639 9.74 -24.81 -10.64
CA THR A 639 9.00 -24.24 -11.77
C THR A 639 9.80 -23.11 -12.43
N ASN A 640 10.17 -23.31 -13.69
CA ASN A 640 10.99 -22.36 -14.42
C ASN A 640 10.14 -21.27 -15.09
N PRO A 641 10.37 -19.97 -14.83
CA PRO A 641 9.60 -18.89 -15.46
C PRO A 641 9.63 -18.94 -17.00
N GLY A 642 10.76 -19.29 -17.60
CA GLY A 642 10.89 -19.44 -19.05
C GLY A 642 10.02 -20.54 -19.63
N LEU A 643 9.77 -21.62 -18.88
CA LEU A 643 8.85 -22.68 -19.24
C LEU A 643 7.39 -22.18 -19.21
N LEU A 644 7.02 -21.47 -18.15
CA LEU A 644 5.67 -20.89 -18.04
C LEU A 644 5.40 -19.87 -19.16
N GLN A 645 6.40 -19.07 -19.53
CA GLN A 645 6.30 -18.14 -20.64
C GLN A 645 6.15 -18.86 -22.00
N ALA A 646 6.79 -20.02 -22.18
CA ALA A 646 6.61 -20.84 -23.38
C ALA A 646 5.20 -21.46 -23.43
N MET A 647 4.69 -21.95 -22.29
CA MET A 647 3.31 -22.42 -22.18
C MET A 647 2.31 -21.30 -22.52
N ALA A 648 2.48 -20.12 -21.91
CA ALA A 648 1.61 -18.96 -22.16
C ALA A 648 1.63 -18.51 -23.62
N ALA A 649 2.80 -18.60 -24.28
CA ALA A 649 2.94 -18.28 -25.71
C ALA A 649 2.32 -19.35 -26.64
N GLY A 650 1.83 -20.45 -26.11
CA GLY A 650 1.22 -21.53 -26.89
C GLY A 650 2.23 -22.43 -27.59
N CYS A 651 3.47 -22.52 -27.11
CA CYS A 651 4.50 -23.36 -27.71
C CYS A 651 4.16 -24.85 -27.61
N ARG A 652 4.60 -25.60 -28.62
CA ARG A 652 4.77 -27.06 -28.53
C ARG A 652 6.09 -27.33 -27.82
N ILE A 653 6.07 -28.11 -26.76
CA ILE A 653 7.20 -28.21 -25.83
C ILE A 653 7.77 -29.62 -25.80
N SER A 654 9.12 -29.70 -25.94
CA SER A 654 9.89 -30.88 -25.58
C SER A 654 10.79 -30.53 -24.38
N ALA A 655 10.62 -31.25 -23.27
CA ALA A 655 11.30 -30.94 -22.02
C ALA A 655 12.20 -32.08 -21.57
N HIS A 656 13.31 -31.76 -20.88
CA HIS A 656 14.14 -32.79 -20.24
C HIS A 656 13.30 -33.59 -19.23
N ASP A 657 13.40 -34.91 -19.30
CA ASP A 657 12.60 -35.83 -18.47
C ASP A 657 13.09 -35.81 -17.02
N ASN A 658 12.35 -35.12 -16.18
CA ASN A 658 12.55 -35.07 -14.73
C ASN A 658 11.24 -34.75 -14.00
N VAL A 659 11.24 -34.96 -12.69
CA VAL A 659 10.05 -34.78 -11.84
C VAL A 659 9.47 -33.37 -11.88
N PHE A 660 10.33 -32.33 -12.03
CA PHE A 660 9.91 -30.95 -12.02
C PHE A 660 9.17 -30.55 -13.31
N ASN A 661 9.75 -30.90 -14.46
CA ASN A 661 9.14 -30.63 -15.76
C ASN A 661 7.86 -31.44 -15.96
N ARG A 662 7.83 -32.70 -15.52
CA ARG A 662 6.62 -33.54 -15.58
C ARG A 662 5.49 -32.99 -14.71
N ALA A 663 5.81 -32.43 -13.55
CA ALA A 663 4.82 -31.84 -12.66
C ALA A 663 4.13 -30.62 -13.27
N VAL A 664 4.86 -29.80 -14.05
CA VAL A 664 4.34 -28.58 -14.71
C VAL A 664 3.60 -28.91 -16.01
N LEU A 665 4.18 -29.78 -16.85
CA LEU A 665 3.70 -30.01 -18.22
C LEU A 665 2.72 -31.18 -18.35
N GLY A 666 2.74 -32.12 -17.39
CA GLY A 666 1.90 -33.29 -17.44
C GLY A 666 2.11 -34.13 -18.70
N PRO A 667 1.04 -34.72 -19.26
CA PRO A 667 1.12 -35.53 -20.47
C PRO A 667 1.14 -34.73 -21.78
N LYS A 668 1.10 -33.41 -21.71
CA LYS A 668 0.95 -32.53 -22.89
C LYS A 668 2.28 -32.12 -23.54
N ALA A 669 3.42 -32.57 -23.04
CA ALA A 669 4.71 -32.31 -23.62
C ALA A 669 5.40 -33.62 -24.05
N SER A 670 6.31 -33.50 -24.99
CA SER A 670 7.30 -34.54 -25.23
C SER A 670 8.39 -34.48 -24.20
N TYR A 671 8.98 -35.62 -23.83
CA TYR A 671 10.08 -35.70 -22.88
C TYR A 671 11.29 -36.36 -23.48
N PHE A 672 12.49 -35.84 -23.17
CA PHE A 672 13.75 -36.35 -23.70
C PHE A 672 14.81 -36.61 -22.63
N THR A 673 15.57 -37.67 -22.83
CA THR A 673 16.83 -37.95 -22.14
C THR A 673 17.96 -38.26 -23.13
N ARG A 674 17.61 -38.55 -24.38
CA ARG A 674 18.53 -38.93 -25.46
C ARG A 674 18.31 -38.06 -26.69
N PRO A 675 19.31 -37.88 -27.57
CA PRO A 675 19.16 -37.15 -28.82
C PRO A 675 17.98 -37.66 -29.68
N SER A 676 17.80 -39.00 -29.77
CA SER A 676 16.70 -39.61 -30.55
C SER A 676 15.31 -39.15 -30.10
N ASP A 677 15.12 -38.88 -28.83
CA ASP A 677 13.82 -38.42 -28.30
C ASP A 677 13.48 -37.03 -28.83
N LEU A 678 14.49 -36.12 -28.92
CA LEU A 678 14.36 -34.77 -29.51
C LEU A 678 14.11 -34.82 -31.01
N VAL A 679 14.80 -35.70 -31.76
CA VAL A 679 14.54 -35.92 -33.19
C VAL A 679 13.11 -36.35 -33.42
N ASN A 680 12.61 -37.29 -32.63
CA ASN A 680 11.22 -37.72 -32.71
C ASN A 680 10.25 -36.61 -32.39
N ALA A 681 10.53 -35.77 -31.33
CA ALA A 681 9.69 -34.65 -31.00
C ALA A 681 9.68 -33.57 -32.09
N TRP A 682 10.81 -33.34 -32.76
CA TRP A 682 10.91 -32.41 -33.91
C TRP A 682 10.06 -32.91 -35.10
N LYS A 683 10.21 -34.18 -35.47
CA LYS A 683 9.46 -34.79 -36.61
C LYS A 683 7.97 -34.75 -36.38
N ASN A 684 7.54 -35.03 -35.16
CA ASN A 684 6.12 -35.12 -34.79
C ASN A 684 5.62 -33.86 -34.04
N ALA A 685 6.31 -32.72 -34.23
CA ALA A 685 6.00 -31.51 -33.46
C ALA A 685 4.53 -31.06 -33.64
N GLU A 686 3.97 -31.26 -34.84
CA GLU A 686 2.59 -30.86 -35.18
C GLU A 686 1.53 -31.66 -34.38
N ASP A 687 1.86 -32.85 -33.94
CA ASP A 687 0.98 -33.71 -33.14
C ASP A 687 1.03 -33.37 -31.65
N LEU A 688 2.00 -32.55 -31.23
CA LEU A 688 2.11 -32.10 -29.84
C LEU A 688 1.05 -31.05 -29.52
N PRO A 689 0.35 -31.18 -28.40
CA PRO A 689 -0.63 -30.17 -27.98
C PRO A 689 0.04 -28.83 -27.63
N THR A 690 -0.72 -27.76 -27.73
CA THR A 690 -0.33 -26.42 -27.28
C THR A 690 -0.92 -26.12 -25.89
N PHE A 691 -0.26 -25.28 -25.12
CA PHE A 691 -0.69 -24.91 -23.77
C PHE A 691 -1.40 -23.55 -23.80
N THR A 692 -2.72 -23.51 -23.95
CA THR A 692 -3.46 -22.24 -24.00
C THR A 692 -4.32 -21.97 -22.77
N SER A 693 -4.86 -23.00 -22.12
CA SER A 693 -5.78 -22.86 -20.99
C SER A 693 -5.12 -23.05 -19.61
N GLU A 694 -4.04 -23.81 -19.52
CA GLU A 694 -3.36 -24.10 -18.27
C GLU A 694 -2.55 -22.92 -17.73
N SER A 695 -2.18 -21.98 -18.58
CA SER A 695 -1.44 -20.78 -18.17
C SER A 695 -2.22 -19.86 -17.20
N THR A 696 -3.55 -20.01 -17.13
CA THR A 696 -4.38 -19.24 -16.19
C THR A 696 -4.08 -19.54 -14.73
N HIS A 697 -3.69 -20.78 -14.39
CA HIS A 697 -3.28 -21.14 -13.04
C HIS A 697 -1.98 -20.45 -12.61
N TYR A 698 -1.13 -20.12 -13.58
CA TYR A 698 0.14 -19.43 -13.38
C TYR A 698 0.04 -17.92 -13.61
N SER A 699 -1.15 -17.32 -13.66
CA SER A 699 -1.28 -15.88 -13.82
C SER A 699 -0.83 -15.14 -12.57
N TRP A 700 -0.17 -13.99 -12.73
CA TRP A 700 0.25 -13.17 -11.59
C TRP A 700 -0.89 -12.79 -10.63
N PRO A 701 -2.12 -12.49 -11.10
CA PRO A 701 -3.26 -12.29 -10.19
C PRO A 701 -3.57 -13.51 -9.33
N THR A 702 -3.57 -14.73 -9.90
CA THR A 702 -3.80 -15.98 -9.17
C THR A 702 -2.72 -16.22 -8.12
N VAL A 703 -1.45 -16.06 -8.50
CA VAL A 703 -0.29 -16.19 -7.59
C VAL A 703 -0.37 -15.15 -6.46
N THR A 704 -0.69 -13.90 -6.79
CA THR A 704 -0.86 -12.83 -5.80
C THR A 704 -1.94 -13.17 -4.78
N GLN A 705 -3.09 -13.68 -5.25
CA GLN A 705 -4.18 -14.08 -4.37
C GLN A 705 -3.76 -15.23 -3.44
N ALA A 706 -3.02 -16.20 -3.94
CA ALA A 706 -2.49 -17.29 -3.11
C ALA A 706 -1.59 -16.79 -1.97
N TYR A 707 -0.72 -15.81 -2.25
CA TYR A 707 0.09 -15.16 -1.20
C TYR A 707 -0.77 -14.35 -0.21
N ALA A 708 -1.81 -13.66 -0.68
CA ALA A 708 -2.74 -12.93 0.18
C ALA A 708 -3.49 -13.88 1.13
N ASP A 709 -4.02 -14.98 0.60
CA ASP A 709 -4.73 -16.00 1.36
C ASP A 709 -3.82 -16.68 2.39
N LEU A 710 -2.59 -17.00 1.99
CA LEU A 710 -1.61 -17.58 2.91
C LEU A 710 -1.23 -16.58 4.01
N ALA A 711 -1.10 -15.30 3.70
CA ALA A 711 -0.84 -14.27 4.71
C ALA A 711 -1.99 -14.18 5.73
N GLY A 712 -3.24 -14.29 5.29
CA GLY A 712 -4.41 -14.35 6.16
C GLY A 712 -4.39 -15.57 7.10
N ARG A 713 -4.09 -16.75 6.54
CA ARG A 713 -3.96 -18.00 7.35
C ARG A 713 -2.79 -17.95 8.33
N LEU A 714 -1.65 -17.38 7.93
CA LEU A 714 -0.49 -17.21 8.81
C LEU A 714 -0.82 -16.28 9.98
N ARG A 715 -1.49 -15.16 9.72
CA ARG A 715 -1.97 -14.25 10.77
C ARG A 715 -2.86 -15.00 11.77
N ALA A 716 -3.81 -15.81 11.29
CA ALA A 716 -4.69 -16.60 12.15
C ALA A 716 -3.92 -17.62 12.99
N ARG A 717 -2.99 -18.39 12.41
CA ARG A 717 -2.17 -19.41 13.13
C ARG A 717 -1.19 -18.81 14.14
N GLY A 718 -0.67 -17.61 13.89
CA GLY A 718 0.18 -16.89 14.85
C GLY A 718 -0.54 -16.57 16.18
N LEU A 719 -1.82 -16.89 16.28
CA LEU A 719 -2.71 -16.66 17.42
C LEU A 719 -2.89 -17.92 18.28
N GLU A 720 -2.60 -19.10 17.75
CA GLU A 720 -2.81 -20.38 18.41
C GLU A 720 -1.54 -20.91 19.14
N GLY A 721 -0.39 -20.28 18.91
CA GLY A 721 0.93 -20.61 19.53
C GLY A 721 1.44 -19.54 20.47
#